data_12e187bc20a8165100a7af42f675615a
#
_entry.id   12e187bc20a8165100a7af42f675615a
#
_cell.length_a   1.000
_cell.length_b   1.000
_cell.length_c   1.000
_cell.angle_alpha   90.00
_cell.angle_beta   90.00
_cell.angle_gamma   90.00
#
_symmetry.space_group_name_H-M   'P 1'
#
loop_
_entity.id
_entity.type
_entity.pdbx_description
1 polymer ?
#
loop_
_entity_poly.entity_id
_entity_poly.type
_entity_poly.pdbx_seq_one_letter_code
_entity_poly.pdbx_strand_id
1 'polypeptide(L)'
;MFGDLFEEDFSFLSTNHCGKGKKSKPRGSEPPAPRDFSNLSGLKNQGGTCYLNSLLQTLLFTPEFRGNALFLLGPEELGTLGDSSKPDAKVRIIPLQLQRLFAQLLLLDQQAASTTDLTESFGWNSHEEMRQHDVQELNRILFSALETSLVGTSGHDLINRLYHGIVVNQIVCKECKNISERQEDFLDLTVAVKGVAGLEEALWNMYVEEEYFENENLYRCGACDKLVEASKSAKLRKLPPFLTFSLLRFNFDFEKCERYKETSCYTFPIRVNLRPFCEQTEMDDSEYMYELFSVIIHKGGCYGGHYHVYIRDVDELGNWQLQEEEQKLVEDKASRDPQNAKEMENPLVMLKGILAEEESPQIPLHQLRQKLLEKKGVSWNKKYRKQHGVLRKFLQNHPQIFQFSPDENKVGLKEKHKRPFQSDSEGQGLQSPPQENDVHWHSEKAPPRLKDSSAGRHWFDLNDSKVQPIKEKDIEKQFQGKESAYMLFYRKSQLKRPPEARGNPRYQIPEHLLNEMDAANAELQKKRVECDSANNGIDLHLHLSSCYTFHNGALHPLLSWKESVVDLTIDRRKTLGDLRQAVFQMLESWEGDMVLSIAKPLPAGLHLYQMLDGDELTLDGIGLADGADIFVWNGKEVGGTKVMTGPDHEPVVVNVLRLAEYNEGGKGQHFMESQHVFSCSTKLADLHRALAPSGGIILKNTSGPEREAKNWEVFLGEDLKATVKSVGLTDGCSILILDSHDQSFVNVASGNLTAFTYDISWLQVKNFCRTGDEEKHVKITATVETVMSDIKMKAIRELQLEEELAKDSCLRPVGGSGKLLSPVPEDYTVKEAELKMGSLLGLCPGKAPTSTQLFLYFLVGSDPSASPEMEIVVEETASVKE
;
A
#
# COMPACT_ATOMS: atom_id res chain seq x y z
N MET A 1 28.73 -0.63 -31.16
CA MET A 1 29.87 0.16 -30.71
C MET A 1 29.37 1.47 -30.09
N PHE A 2 28.53 1.38 -29.06
CA PHE A 2 28.04 2.47 -28.18
C PHE A 2 27.64 1.88 -26.82
N GLY A 3 28.53 1.11 -26.20
CA GLY A 3 28.50 0.81 -24.79
C GLY A 3 29.46 1.76 -24.09
N ASP A 4 29.15 2.13 -22.84
CA ASP A 4 29.99 2.87 -21.90
C ASP A 4 29.90 4.41 -21.93
N LEU A 5 28.70 4.95 -21.68
CA LEU A 5 28.54 6.38 -21.30
C LEU A 5 27.34 6.64 -20.34
N PHE A 6 26.88 5.66 -19.58
CA PHE A 6 25.76 5.88 -18.64
C PHE A 6 26.02 5.16 -17.30
N GLU A 7 27.07 5.53 -16.60
CA GLU A 7 27.16 5.41 -15.16
C GLU A 7 27.25 6.82 -14.61
N GLU A 8 26.14 7.33 -14.09
CA GLU A 8 26.04 8.26 -12.95
C GLU A 8 24.60 8.78 -12.80
N ASP A 9 24.12 8.77 -11.55
CA ASP A 9 22.90 9.39 -11.04
C ASP A 9 21.55 8.68 -11.17
N PHE A 10 21.38 7.57 -10.43
CA PHE A 10 20.08 7.21 -9.87
C PHE A 10 20.17 6.88 -8.37
N SER A 11 20.45 7.89 -7.55
CA SER A 11 20.31 7.81 -6.09
C SER A 11 19.32 8.88 -5.57
N PHE A 12 18.06 8.84 -6.02
CA PHE A 12 16.98 9.58 -5.36
C PHE A 12 15.66 8.84 -5.63
N LEU A 13 15.23 8.08 -4.65
CA LEU A 13 13.84 7.77 -4.28
C LEU A 13 13.77 6.40 -3.60
N SER A 14 14.31 6.32 -2.39
CA SER A 14 13.86 5.29 -1.44
C SER A 14 14.13 5.77 -0.02
N THR A 15 13.29 6.68 0.47
CA THR A 15 13.12 6.88 1.91
C THR A 15 11.74 6.36 2.30
N ASN A 16 11.67 5.06 2.55
CA ASN A 16 10.56 4.48 3.28
C ASN A 16 10.82 4.67 4.77
N HIS A 17 9.98 5.50 5.38
CA HIS A 17 9.82 5.58 6.82
C HIS A 17 9.49 4.20 7.40
N CYS A 18 10.43 3.67 8.18
CA CYS A 18 10.25 2.50 9.00
C CYS A 18 9.29 2.83 10.15
N GLY A 19 8.02 2.47 10.01
CA GLY A 19 7.03 2.40 11.08
C GLY A 19 7.15 1.05 11.77
N LYS A 20 7.27 1.07 13.10
CA LYS A 20 7.48 -0.07 14.00
C LYS A 20 6.45 -1.18 13.82
N GLY A 21 6.95 -2.36 13.74
CA GLY A 21 6.46 -3.69 13.61
C GLY A 21 5.10 -4.10 14.14
N LYS A 22 4.38 -4.76 13.27
CA LYS A 22 3.57 -5.94 13.59
C LYS A 22 4.16 -7.07 12.76
N LYS A 23 4.36 -8.24 13.36
CA LYS A 23 4.75 -9.47 12.68
C LYS A 23 3.66 -9.77 11.66
N SER A 24 3.90 -9.45 10.39
CA SER A 24 3.03 -9.85 9.31
C SER A 24 3.21 -11.35 9.07
N LYS A 25 2.11 -12.10 9.12
CA LYS A 25 2.00 -13.41 8.48
C LYS A 25 2.56 -13.31 7.05
N PRO A 26 3.22 -14.34 6.48
CA PRO A 26 3.71 -14.30 5.12
C PRO A 26 2.54 -13.95 4.19
N ARG A 27 2.58 -12.76 3.59
CA ARG A 27 1.63 -12.34 2.57
C ARG A 27 1.75 -13.30 1.39
N GLY A 28 0.82 -14.24 1.26
CA GLY A 28 0.49 -14.78 -0.01
C GLY A 28 0.16 -13.59 -0.92
N SER A 29 0.69 -13.57 -2.14
CA SER A 29 0.46 -12.45 -3.06
C SER A 29 -1.03 -12.20 -3.20
N GLU A 30 -1.49 -11.01 -2.82
CA GLU A 30 -2.87 -10.62 -3.01
C GLU A 30 -3.30 -10.86 -4.47
N PRO A 31 -4.49 -11.41 -4.71
CA PRO A 31 -4.96 -11.63 -6.06
C PRO A 31 -5.10 -10.29 -6.79
N PRO A 32 -4.91 -10.25 -8.13
CA PRO A 32 -5.07 -9.03 -8.90
C PRO A 32 -6.43 -8.35 -8.65
N ALA A 33 -6.41 -7.02 -8.53
CA ALA A 33 -7.63 -6.24 -8.40
C ALA A 33 -8.54 -6.46 -9.63
N PRO A 34 -9.88 -6.45 -9.47
CA PRO A 34 -10.83 -6.52 -10.57
C PRO A 34 -10.70 -5.29 -11.49
N ARG A 35 -11.31 -5.36 -12.69
CA ARG A 35 -11.40 -4.21 -13.60
C ARG A 35 -12.09 -3.05 -12.89
N ASP A 36 -11.66 -1.84 -13.22
CA ASP A 36 -12.34 -0.63 -12.79
C ASP A 36 -13.63 -0.35 -13.60
N PHE A 37 -14.24 0.80 -13.37
CA PHE A 37 -15.48 1.20 -14.04
C PHE A 37 -15.34 1.30 -15.58
N SER A 38 -14.13 1.50 -16.10
CA SER A 38 -13.87 1.55 -17.55
C SER A 38 -14.11 0.20 -18.23
N ASN A 39 -14.12 -0.88 -17.47
CA ASN A 39 -14.20 -2.26 -17.94
C ASN A 39 -13.07 -2.68 -18.89
N LEU A 40 -12.01 -1.87 -18.98
CA LEU A 40 -10.80 -2.18 -19.75
C LEU A 40 -9.66 -2.56 -18.81
N SER A 41 -8.74 -3.37 -19.30
CA SER A 41 -7.56 -3.81 -18.56
C SER A 41 -6.32 -3.06 -19.05
N GLY A 42 -5.52 -2.55 -18.11
CA GLY A 42 -4.21 -1.97 -18.38
C GLY A 42 -3.10 -3.02 -18.48
N LEU A 43 -1.86 -2.55 -18.55
CA LEU A 43 -0.65 -3.37 -18.55
C LEU A 43 0.27 -2.97 -17.39
N LYS A 44 0.88 -3.93 -16.71
CA LYS A 44 1.85 -3.63 -15.64
C LYS A 44 3.15 -3.11 -16.25
N ASN A 45 3.72 -2.05 -15.66
CA ASN A 45 5.04 -1.58 -16.01
C ASN A 45 6.09 -2.37 -15.24
N GLN A 46 7.05 -2.96 -15.94
CA GLN A 46 8.12 -3.79 -15.39
C GLN A 46 9.39 -2.99 -15.04
N GLY A 47 9.27 -1.66 -14.92
CA GLY A 47 10.36 -0.74 -14.61
C GLY A 47 10.58 0.31 -15.71
N GLY A 48 10.73 -0.09 -16.97
CA GLY A 48 10.91 0.79 -18.13
C GLY A 48 10.02 0.46 -19.33
N THR A 49 9.04 -0.44 -19.21
CA THR A 49 8.27 -1.01 -20.35
C THR A 49 7.04 -0.22 -20.77
N CYS A 50 6.87 1.04 -20.33
CA CYS A 50 5.72 1.87 -20.71
C CYS A 50 5.58 2.08 -22.24
N TYR A 51 6.69 2.13 -22.97
CA TYR A 51 6.71 2.23 -24.45
C TYR A 51 6.15 0.96 -25.11
N LEU A 52 6.50 -0.23 -24.59
CA LEU A 52 5.93 -1.51 -25.01
C LEU A 52 4.44 -1.57 -24.68
N ASN A 53 4.04 -1.17 -23.48
CA ASN A 53 2.64 -1.16 -23.05
C ASN A 53 1.77 -0.30 -23.98
N SER A 54 2.25 0.90 -24.33
CA SER A 54 1.54 1.81 -25.23
C SER A 54 1.36 1.24 -26.63
N LEU A 55 2.40 0.57 -27.17
CA LEU A 55 2.33 -0.09 -28.46
C LEU A 55 1.39 -1.29 -28.45
N LEU A 56 1.48 -2.16 -27.44
CA LEU A 56 0.63 -3.35 -27.32
C LEU A 56 -0.85 -2.98 -27.19
N GLN A 57 -1.18 -1.92 -26.45
CA GLN A 57 -2.56 -1.41 -26.36
C GLN A 57 -3.03 -0.87 -27.72
N THR A 58 -2.20 -0.15 -28.48
CA THR A 58 -2.52 0.27 -29.85
C THR A 58 -2.84 -0.92 -30.74
N LEU A 59 -2.03 -1.98 -30.71
CA LEU A 59 -2.25 -3.19 -31.52
C LEU A 59 -3.50 -3.97 -31.08
N LEU A 60 -3.80 -4.02 -29.76
CA LEU A 60 -5.01 -4.60 -29.22
C LEU A 60 -6.26 -3.90 -29.76
N PHE A 61 -6.25 -2.56 -29.80
CA PHE A 61 -7.34 -1.73 -30.31
C PHE A 61 -7.30 -1.53 -31.83
N THR A 62 -6.49 -2.33 -32.54
CA THR A 62 -6.54 -2.53 -33.97
C THR A 62 -7.28 -3.85 -34.26
N PRO A 63 -8.61 -3.83 -34.42
CA PRO A 63 -9.41 -5.05 -34.49
C PRO A 63 -9.01 -5.97 -35.65
N GLU A 64 -8.57 -5.41 -36.78
CA GLU A 64 -8.15 -6.13 -37.97
C GLU A 64 -6.82 -6.87 -37.74
N PHE A 65 -5.97 -6.33 -36.86
CA PHE A 65 -4.73 -7.00 -36.44
C PHE A 65 -5.03 -8.17 -35.49
N ARG A 66 -5.81 -7.93 -34.43
CA ARG A 66 -6.08 -8.95 -33.40
C ARG A 66 -7.02 -10.05 -33.90
N GLY A 67 -8.17 -9.67 -34.51
CA GLY A 67 -9.25 -10.61 -34.85
C GLY A 67 -9.04 -11.34 -36.16
N ASN A 68 -8.84 -10.58 -37.26
CA ASN A 68 -8.78 -11.17 -38.61
C ASN A 68 -7.45 -11.81 -38.97
N ALA A 69 -6.48 -11.81 -38.09
CA ALA A 69 -5.19 -12.37 -38.35
C ALA A 69 -4.59 -13.10 -37.14
N LEU A 70 -4.36 -12.41 -36.02
CA LEU A 70 -3.68 -13.05 -34.90
C LEU A 70 -4.54 -14.16 -34.26
N PHE A 71 -5.82 -13.92 -33.99
CA PHE A 71 -6.71 -14.94 -33.40
C PHE A 71 -7.15 -16.05 -34.38
N LEU A 72 -6.96 -15.86 -35.69
CA LEU A 72 -7.20 -16.94 -36.66
C LEU A 72 -6.10 -17.99 -36.69
N LEU A 73 -4.93 -17.70 -36.13
CA LEU A 73 -3.84 -18.66 -36.04
C LEU A 73 -4.20 -19.78 -35.04
N GLY A 74 -4.44 -20.97 -35.54
CA GLY A 74 -4.78 -22.13 -34.71
C GLY A 74 -3.56 -22.70 -33.97
N PRO A 75 -3.82 -23.55 -32.93
CA PRO A 75 -2.77 -24.23 -32.19
C PRO A 75 -1.81 -25.02 -33.06
N GLU A 76 -2.32 -25.58 -34.19
CA GLU A 76 -1.47 -26.32 -35.17
C GLU A 76 -0.47 -25.40 -35.86
N GLU A 77 -0.90 -24.22 -36.29
CA GLU A 77 -0.03 -23.24 -36.97
C GLU A 77 0.99 -22.63 -36.00
N LEU A 78 0.60 -22.48 -34.70
CA LEU A 78 1.49 -22.00 -33.67
C LEU A 78 2.42 -23.07 -33.10
N GLY A 79 2.25 -24.37 -33.51
CA GLY A 79 3.08 -25.48 -33.08
C GLY A 79 2.81 -25.94 -31.63
N THR A 80 1.64 -25.67 -31.05
CA THR A 80 1.29 -26.06 -29.69
C THR A 80 0.56 -27.39 -29.59
N LEU A 81 -0.05 -27.87 -30.66
CA LEU A 81 -0.54 -29.26 -30.77
C LEU A 81 0.61 -30.18 -31.14
N GLY A 82 1.19 -30.79 -30.10
CA GLY A 82 2.28 -31.72 -30.24
C GLY A 82 1.89 -32.96 -31.05
N ASP A 83 2.24 -33.00 -32.29
CA ASP A 83 2.50 -34.26 -32.95
C ASP A 83 3.93 -34.68 -32.53
N SER A 84 4.00 -35.53 -31.51
CA SER A 84 5.25 -36.09 -30.96
C SER A 84 6.05 -36.91 -31.98
N SER A 85 5.55 -37.00 -33.22
CA SER A 85 6.20 -37.68 -34.34
C SER A 85 7.09 -36.79 -35.20
N LYS A 86 7.07 -35.46 -35.00
CA LYS A 86 7.95 -34.51 -35.72
C LYS A 86 8.80 -33.70 -34.74
N PRO A 87 10.08 -34.04 -34.52
CA PRO A 87 10.96 -33.36 -33.57
C PRO A 87 11.30 -31.89 -33.91
N ASP A 88 10.86 -31.39 -35.06
CA ASP A 88 11.23 -30.05 -35.56
C ASP A 88 10.09 -29.04 -35.63
N ALA A 89 8.93 -29.32 -35.02
CA ALA A 89 7.84 -28.32 -34.91
C ALA A 89 8.22 -27.20 -33.93
N LYS A 90 8.89 -26.16 -34.41
CA LYS A 90 9.30 -25.02 -33.64
C LYS A 90 8.05 -24.21 -33.22
N VAL A 91 7.78 -24.16 -31.93
CA VAL A 91 6.69 -23.31 -31.38
C VAL A 91 6.95 -21.83 -31.69
N ARG A 92 5.95 -21.15 -32.26
CA ARG A 92 6.00 -19.73 -32.57
C ARG A 92 5.64 -18.92 -31.30
N ILE A 93 6.63 -18.78 -30.42
CA ILE A 93 6.43 -18.26 -29.05
C ILE A 93 5.89 -16.83 -29.06
N ILE A 94 6.43 -15.93 -29.88
CA ILE A 94 6.02 -14.51 -29.89
C ILE A 94 4.55 -14.33 -30.29
N PRO A 95 4.05 -14.86 -31.42
CA PRO A 95 2.63 -14.77 -31.76
C PRO A 95 1.72 -15.44 -30.71
N LEU A 96 2.14 -16.58 -30.15
CA LEU A 96 1.40 -17.29 -29.11
C LEU A 96 1.22 -16.43 -27.84
N GLN A 97 2.31 -15.86 -27.33
CA GLN A 97 2.25 -15.03 -26.11
C GLN A 97 1.46 -13.74 -26.36
N LEU A 98 1.60 -13.15 -27.56
CA LEU A 98 0.81 -11.99 -27.94
C LEU A 98 -0.70 -12.31 -28.01
N GLN A 99 -1.06 -13.47 -28.56
CA GLN A 99 -2.44 -13.96 -28.64
C GLN A 99 -3.04 -14.17 -27.23
N ARG A 100 -2.29 -14.81 -26.33
CA ARG A 100 -2.68 -15.01 -24.92
C ARG A 100 -2.82 -13.70 -24.18
N LEU A 101 -1.87 -12.79 -24.32
CA LEU A 101 -1.92 -11.48 -23.69
C LEU A 101 -3.16 -10.69 -24.13
N PHE A 102 -3.49 -10.71 -25.42
CA PHE A 102 -4.69 -10.05 -25.92
C PHE A 102 -5.98 -10.69 -25.39
N ALA A 103 -6.03 -12.01 -25.29
CA ALA A 103 -7.16 -12.70 -24.66
C ALA A 103 -7.30 -12.33 -23.17
N GLN A 104 -6.18 -12.25 -22.45
CA GLN A 104 -6.18 -11.79 -21.04
C GLN A 104 -6.71 -10.36 -20.90
N LEU A 105 -6.23 -9.42 -21.73
CA LEU A 105 -6.67 -8.02 -21.73
C LEU A 105 -8.16 -7.87 -22.06
N LEU A 106 -8.71 -8.75 -22.91
CA LEU A 106 -10.11 -8.72 -23.29
C LEU A 106 -11.04 -9.43 -22.28
N LEU A 107 -10.60 -10.52 -21.66
CA LEU A 107 -11.49 -11.44 -20.95
C LEU A 107 -11.23 -11.62 -19.46
N LEU A 108 -9.98 -11.48 -18.99
CA LEU A 108 -9.71 -11.65 -17.55
C LEU A 108 -10.22 -10.46 -16.76
N ASP A 109 -10.91 -10.73 -15.66
CA ASP A 109 -11.35 -9.74 -14.69
C ASP A 109 -10.17 -9.31 -13.81
N GLN A 110 -9.25 -8.54 -14.39
CA GLN A 110 -8.10 -7.96 -13.70
C GLN A 110 -7.83 -6.54 -14.18
N GLN A 111 -7.44 -5.67 -13.26
CA GLN A 111 -7.14 -4.28 -13.55
C GLN A 111 -5.98 -4.12 -14.56
N ALA A 112 -4.96 -4.97 -14.46
CA ALA A 112 -3.81 -4.93 -15.36
C ALA A 112 -3.18 -6.32 -15.55
N ALA A 113 -2.88 -6.66 -16.81
CA ALA A 113 -2.15 -7.87 -17.19
C ALA A 113 -0.64 -7.67 -17.08
N SER A 114 0.13 -8.78 -16.93
CA SER A 114 1.59 -8.78 -17.03
C SER A 114 2.03 -9.00 -18.46
N THR A 115 3.11 -8.35 -18.87
CA THR A 115 3.78 -8.56 -20.16
C THR A 115 5.00 -9.48 -20.04
N THR A 116 5.24 -10.08 -18.87
CA THR A 116 6.44 -10.87 -18.58
C THR A 116 6.64 -12.01 -19.58
N ASP A 117 5.62 -12.85 -19.80
CA ASP A 117 5.73 -13.98 -20.73
C ASP A 117 6.06 -13.54 -22.17
N LEU A 118 5.56 -12.39 -22.57
CA LEU A 118 5.87 -11.81 -23.88
C LEU A 118 7.30 -11.24 -23.94
N THR A 119 7.75 -10.52 -22.92
CA THR A 119 9.13 -9.99 -22.86
C THR A 119 10.16 -11.10 -22.77
N GLU A 120 9.89 -12.16 -22.02
CA GLU A 120 10.72 -13.37 -22.01
C GLU A 120 10.79 -14.03 -23.38
N SER A 121 9.68 -14.02 -24.16
CA SER A 121 9.67 -14.58 -25.52
C SER A 121 10.56 -13.80 -26.51
N PHE A 122 10.87 -12.53 -26.22
CA PHE A 122 11.85 -11.73 -26.95
C PHE A 122 13.30 -12.03 -26.52
N GLY A 123 13.49 -12.78 -25.43
CA GLY A 123 14.78 -13.02 -24.82
C GLY A 123 15.26 -11.85 -23.95
N TRP A 124 14.35 -10.96 -23.57
CA TRP A 124 14.70 -9.86 -22.64
C TRP A 124 14.92 -10.40 -21.24
N ASN A 125 15.92 -9.84 -20.57
CA ASN A 125 16.19 -10.10 -19.16
C ASN A 125 15.72 -8.88 -18.31
N SER A 126 15.72 -9.03 -17.00
CA SER A 126 15.28 -7.97 -16.09
C SER A 126 16.04 -6.65 -16.23
N HIS A 127 17.26 -6.67 -16.74
CA HIS A 127 18.05 -5.46 -16.99
C HIS A 127 17.59 -4.73 -18.25
N GLU A 128 17.17 -5.46 -19.29
CA GLU A 128 16.63 -4.88 -20.54
C GLU A 128 15.23 -4.34 -20.33
N GLU A 129 14.42 -4.98 -19.50
CA GLU A 129 13.09 -4.51 -19.10
C GLU A 129 13.12 -3.18 -18.33
N MET A 130 14.21 -2.88 -17.63
CA MET A 130 14.44 -1.61 -16.96
C MET A 130 14.91 -0.49 -17.86
N ARG A 131 15.37 -0.80 -19.10
CA ARG A 131 15.81 0.21 -20.07
C ARG A 131 14.63 0.71 -20.89
N GLN A 132 14.45 2.01 -20.92
CA GLN A 132 13.48 2.63 -21.82
C GLN A 132 14.08 2.74 -23.22
N HIS A 133 13.40 2.16 -24.22
CA HIS A 133 13.75 2.25 -25.63
C HIS A 133 12.78 3.16 -26.38
N ASP A 134 13.12 3.50 -27.63
CA ASP A 134 12.24 4.24 -28.50
C ASP A 134 11.09 3.35 -29.02
N VAL A 135 9.86 3.85 -28.90
CA VAL A 135 8.67 3.09 -29.29
C VAL A 135 8.58 2.86 -30.81
N GLN A 136 9.15 3.78 -31.64
CA GLN A 136 9.22 3.59 -33.08
C GLN A 136 10.16 2.45 -33.45
N GLU A 137 11.32 2.39 -32.78
CA GLU A 137 12.28 1.29 -32.95
C GLU A 137 11.67 -0.04 -32.55
N LEU A 138 11.00 -0.05 -31.39
CA LEU A 138 10.27 -1.25 -30.92
C LEU A 138 9.20 -1.69 -31.93
N ASN A 139 8.42 -0.77 -32.49
CA ASN A 139 7.38 -1.09 -33.47
C ASN A 139 7.95 -1.84 -34.68
N ARG A 140 9.10 -1.38 -35.19
CA ARG A 140 9.81 -2.04 -36.33
C ARG A 140 10.35 -3.40 -35.95
N ILE A 141 10.98 -3.54 -34.77
CA ILE A 141 11.50 -4.80 -34.27
C ILE A 141 10.36 -5.82 -34.06
N LEU A 142 9.26 -5.41 -33.44
CA LEU A 142 8.10 -6.28 -33.20
C LEU A 142 7.48 -6.74 -34.52
N PHE A 143 7.30 -5.85 -35.49
CA PHE A 143 6.74 -6.20 -36.79
C PHE A 143 7.65 -7.19 -37.55
N SER A 144 8.96 -6.94 -37.57
CA SER A 144 9.93 -7.87 -38.17
C SER A 144 9.94 -9.24 -37.48
N ALA A 145 9.84 -9.27 -36.15
CA ALA A 145 9.77 -10.52 -35.38
C ALA A 145 8.48 -11.30 -35.69
N LEU A 146 7.34 -10.59 -35.84
CA LEU A 146 6.08 -11.21 -36.24
C LEU A 146 6.14 -11.74 -37.67
N GLU A 147 6.63 -10.96 -38.65
CA GLU A 147 6.79 -11.42 -40.04
C GLU A 147 7.65 -12.69 -40.12
N THR A 148 8.79 -12.67 -39.42
CA THR A 148 9.68 -13.85 -39.39
C THR A 148 9.00 -15.07 -38.71
N SER A 149 8.28 -14.84 -37.62
CA SER A 149 7.63 -15.92 -36.85
C SER A 149 6.44 -16.51 -37.61
N LEU A 150 5.77 -15.74 -38.46
CA LEU A 150 4.54 -16.14 -39.16
C LEU A 150 4.80 -16.73 -40.55
N VAL A 151 6.05 -16.85 -40.99
CA VAL A 151 6.40 -17.51 -42.25
C VAL A 151 5.83 -18.93 -42.29
N GLY A 152 5.10 -19.27 -43.36
CA GLY A 152 4.46 -20.56 -43.56
C GLY A 152 3.17 -20.80 -42.80
N THR A 153 2.58 -19.75 -42.20
CA THR A 153 1.22 -19.76 -41.62
C THR A 153 0.25 -18.95 -42.49
N SER A 154 -1.04 -19.08 -42.19
CA SER A 154 -2.11 -18.24 -42.80
C SER A 154 -1.93 -16.76 -42.52
N GLY A 155 -1.21 -16.40 -41.48
CA GLY A 155 -0.91 -15.00 -41.08
C GLY A 155 0.40 -14.45 -41.65
N HIS A 156 1.08 -15.10 -42.57
CA HIS A 156 2.40 -14.72 -43.09
C HIS A 156 2.44 -13.29 -43.69
N ASP A 157 1.33 -12.77 -44.18
CA ASP A 157 1.20 -11.46 -44.80
C ASP A 157 0.61 -10.39 -43.89
N LEU A 158 0.37 -10.72 -42.61
CA LEU A 158 -0.35 -9.88 -41.64
C LEU A 158 0.15 -8.42 -41.62
N ILE A 159 1.44 -8.22 -41.41
CA ILE A 159 2.04 -6.88 -41.31
C ILE A 159 1.97 -6.17 -42.66
N ASN A 160 2.34 -6.87 -43.75
CA ASN A 160 2.32 -6.29 -45.08
C ASN A 160 0.90 -5.91 -45.52
N ARG A 161 -0.09 -6.72 -45.22
CA ARG A 161 -1.49 -6.44 -45.54
C ARG A 161 -2.04 -5.22 -44.82
N LEU A 162 -1.67 -5.00 -43.57
CA LEU A 162 -2.24 -3.94 -42.74
C LEU A 162 -1.45 -2.64 -42.75
N TYR A 163 -0.13 -2.69 -42.82
CA TYR A 163 0.72 -1.53 -42.57
C TYR A 163 1.65 -1.16 -43.76
N HIS A 164 1.82 -2.01 -44.76
CA HIS A 164 2.77 -1.77 -45.84
C HIS A 164 2.25 -0.81 -46.89
N GLY A 165 2.96 0.29 -47.05
CA GLY A 165 2.76 1.25 -48.12
C GLY A 165 3.97 1.43 -49.00
N ILE A 166 3.84 2.21 -50.10
CA ILE A 166 4.92 2.50 -51.04
C ILE A 166 4.97 3.98 -51.29
N VAL A 167 6.14 4.56 -51.12
CA VAL A 167 6.52 5.91 -51.59
C VAL A 167 7.28 5.78 -52.92
N VAL A 168 6.99 6.64 -53.84
CA VAL A 168 7.78 6.75 -55.06
C VAL A 168 8.49 8.11 -55.09
N ASN A 169 9.81 8.05 -55.21
CA ASN A 169 10.65 9.21 -55.43
C ASN A 169 10.88 9.35 -56.97
N GLN A 170 10.57 10.51 -57.53
CA GLN A 170 10.68 10.78 -58.97
C GLN A 170 11.64 11.93 -59.21
N ILE A 171 12.49 11.77 -60.20
CA ILE A 171 13.33 12.86 -60.72
C ILE A 171 12.95 13.04 -62.20
N VAL A 172 12.43 14.23 -62.51
CA VAL A 172 12.01 14.61 -63.85
C VAL A 172 13.03 15.55 -64.52
N CYS A 173 13.66 15.09 -65.56
CA CYS A 173 14.59 15.91 -66.37
C CYS A 173 13.83 17.05 -67.02
N LYS A 174 14.22 18.28 -66.81
CA LYS A 174 13.57 19.45 -67.43
C LYS A 174 13.79 19.53 -68.95
N GLU A 175 14.85 18.90 -69.49
CA GLU A 175 15.15 18.92 -70.95
C GLU A 175 14.41 17.84 -71.73
N CYS A 176 14.65 16.55 -71.41
CA CYS A 176 14.07 15.40 -72.13
C CYS A 176 12.79 14.83 -71.51
N LYS A 177 12.37 15.36 -70.39
CA LYS A 177 11.19 14.87 -69.63
C LYS A 177 11.29 13.42 -69.23
N ASN A 178 12.47 12.80 -69.28
CA ASN A 178 12.67 11.47 -68.69
C ASN A 178 12.42 11.47 -67.23
N ILE A 179 11.67 10.46 -66.73
CA ILE A 179 11.33 10.25 -65.34
C ILE A 179 12.18 9.09 -64.82
N SER A 180 12.97 9.37 -63.82
CA SER A 180 13.68 8.34 -63.06
C SER A 180 12.96 8.11 -61.77
N GLU A 181 12.45 6.90 -61.54
CA GLU A 181 11.66 6.53 -60.37
C GLU A 181 12.42 5.56 -59.47
N ARG A 182 12.26 5.76 -58.15
CA ARG A 182 12.68 4.83 -57.15
C ARG A 182 11.54 4.60 -56.17
N GLN A 183 11.12 3.34 -55.99
CA GLN A 183 10.13 2.95 -55.00
C GLN A 183 10.81 2.62 -53.71
N GLU A 184 10.17 3.02 -52.60
CA GLU A 184 10.60 2.73 -51.24
C GLU A 184 9.40 2.20 -50.42
N ASP A 185 9.58 1.03 -49.82
CA ASP A 185 8.57 0.42 -48.95
C ASP A 185 8.62 1.08 -47.59
N PHE A 186 7.44 1.24 -46.92
CA PHE A 186 7.35 1.74 -45.57
C PHE A 186 6.31 1.00 -44.77
N LEU A 187 6.51 0.93 -43.45
CA LEU A 187 5.57 0.49 -42.43
C LEU A 187 5.15 1.66 -41.52
N ASP A 188 5.99 2.69 -41.45
CA ASP A 188 5.70 3.97 -40.79
C ASP A 188 6.37 5.11 -41.55
N LEU A 189 5.79 6.31 -41.52
CA LEU A 189 6.31 7.53 -42.10
C LEU A 189 6.85 8.46 -41.04
N THR A 190 8.12 8.78 -41.08
CA THR A 190 8.74 9.77 -40.20
C THR A 190 8.52 11.15 -40.76
N VAL A 191 7.89 12.04 -39.97
CA VAL A 191 7.56 13.42 -40.39
C VAL A 191 8.29 14.45 -39.53
N ALA A 192 8.73 15.53 -40.13
CA ALA A 192 9.40 16.64 -39.46
C ALA A 192 8.43 17.36 -38.50
N VAL A 193 8.94 17.78 -37.33
CA VAL A 193 8.23 18.59 -36.33
C VAL A 193 8.80 20.00 -36.28
N LYS A 194 10.12 20.11 -36.36
CA LYS A 194 10.81 21.40 -36.32
C LYS A 194 10.55 22.19 -37.58
N GLY A 195 10.09 23.43 -37.44
CA GLY A 195 9.89 24.37 -38.55
C GLY A 195 8.59 24.21 -39.34
N VAL A 196 7.66 23.35 -38.87
CA VAL A 196 6.33 23.14 -39.47
C VAL A 196 5.23 23.27 -38.43
N ALA A 197 4.05 23.75 -38.80
CA ALA A 197 2.94 23.98 -37.89
C ALA A 197 2.16 22.70 -37.56
N GLY A 198 2.27 21.66 -38.40
CA GLY A 198 1.56 20.42 -38.18
C GLY A 198 1.72 19.35 -39.24
N LEU A 199 0.95 18.27 -39.11
CA LEU A 199 1.04 17.09 -39.97
C LEU A 199 0.76 17.43 -41.46
N GLU A 200 -0.27 18.21 -41.72
CA GLU A 200 -0.66 18.53 -43.10
C GLU A 200 0.42 19.34 -43.81
N GLU A 201 1.05 20.33 -43.16
CA GLU A 201 2.17 21.07 -43.68
C GLU A 201 3.41 20.18 -43.90
N ALA A 202 3.70 19.31 -42.92
CA ALA A 202 4.81 18.36 -43.06
C ALA A 202 4.62 17.44 -44.29
N LEU A 203 3.41 16.92 -44.50
CA LEU A 203 3.07 16.09 -45.66
C LEU A 203 3.13 16.89 -46.97
N TRP A 204 2.72 18.17 -46.93
CA TRP A 204 2.81 19.05 -48.08
C TRP A 204 4.28 19.23 -48.54
N ASN A 205 5.15 19.57 -47.59
CA ASN A 205 6.58 19.73 -47.84
C ASN A 205 7.26 18.45 -48.35
N MET A 206 6.79 17.28 -47.86
CA MET A 206 7.37 15.98 -48.24
C MET A 206 6.88 15.47 -49.62
N TYR A 207 5.60 15.70 -49.96
CA TYR A 207 4.95 15.00 -51.08
C TYR A 207 4.36 15.92 -52.12
N VAL A 208 4.31 17.23 -51.89
CA VAL A 208 3.77 18.22 -52.88
C VAL A 208 4.86 19.17 -53.36
N GLU A 209 5.67 19.68 -52.45
CA GLU A 209 6.76 20.55 -52.82
C GLU A 209 7.83 19.80 -53.63
N GLU A 210 8.32 20.46 -54.73
CA GLU A 210 9.37 19.92 -55.56
C GLU A 210 10.72 20.52 -55.15
N GLU A 211 11.74 19.69 -55.07
CA GLU A 211 13.14 20.09 -54.95
C GLU A 211 13.73 20.26 -56.33
N TYR A 212 14.32 21.43 -56.62
CA TYR A 212 14.91 21.72 -57.92
C TYR A 212 16.41 21.52 -57.90
N PHE A 213 16.91 20.80 -58.95
CA PHE A 213 18.32 20.69 -59.23
C PHE A 213 18.66 21.78 -60.26
N GLU A 214 19.29 22.88 -59.79
CA GLU A 214 19.60 24.10 -60.60
C GLU A 214 20.98 24.63 -60.22
N ASN A 215 21.53 25.48 -61.09
CA ASN A 215 22.82 26.16 -60.93
C ASN A 215 24.00 25.19 -60.77
N GLU A 216 24.59 25.13 -59.57
CA GLU A 216 25.73 24.26 -59.26
C GLU A 216 25.31 22.82 -58.86
N ASN A 217 24.04 22.60 -58.55
CA ASN A 217 23.49 21.32 -58.14
C ASN A 217 22.66 20.67 -59.26
N LEU A 218 23.33 20.32 -60.36
CA LEU A 218 22.66 19.70 -61.50
C LEU A 218 22.56 18.19 -61.39
N TYR A 219 21.49 17.62 -61.96
CA TYR A 219 21.22 16.20 -62.05
C TYR A 219 21.85 15.56 -63.28
N ARG A 220 22.53 14.43 -63.16
CA ARG A 220 23.01 13.70 -64.34
C ARG A 220 21.88 12.77 -64.85
N CYS A 221 21.29 13.20 -65.95
CA CYS A 221 20.22 12.47 -66.63
C CYS A 221 20.83 11.31 -67.47
N GLY A 222 20.39 10.06 -67.17
CA GLY A 222 20.85 8.86 -67.89
C GLY A 222 20.39 8.84 -69.35
N ALA A 223 19.29 9.47 -69.72
CA ALA A 223 18.80 9.59 -71.10
C ALA A 223 19.48 10.70 -71.91
N CYS A 224 19.84 11.85 -71.30
CA CYS A 224 20.55 12.93 -71.90
C CYS A 224 22.06 12.75 -71.83
N ASP A 225 22.62 11.84 -71.06
CA ASP A 225 24.01 11.64 -70.72
C ASP A 225 24.81 12.90 -70.34
N LYS A 226 24.14 13.87 -69.73
CA LYS A 226 24.75 15.13 -69.32
C LYS A 226 24.12 15.63 -68.02
N LEU A 227 24.77 16.67 -67.43
CA LEU A 227 24.20 17.39 -66.28
C LEU A 227 23.12 18.35 -66.82
N VAL A 228 21.93 18.25 -66.17
CA VAL A 228 20.74 18.99 -66.57
C VAL A 228 19.98 19.47 -65.31
N GLU A 229 19.16 20.49 -65.54
CA GLU A 229 18.17 20.87 -64.55
C GLU A 229 17.10 19.75 -64.41
N ALA A 230 16.68 19.48 -63.21
CA ALA A 230 15.64 18.50 -62.93
C ALA A 230 14.80 18.92 -61.71
N SER A 231 13.63 18.37 -61.61
CA SER A 231 12.82 18.46 -60.39
C SER A 231 12.73 17.09 -59.74
N LYS A 232 12.85 17.05 -58.41
CA LYS A 232 12.66 15.86 -57.61
C LYS A 232 11.38 16.03 -56.80
N SER A 233 10.54 15.03 -56.78
CA SER A 233 9.32 14.96 -55.97
C SER A 233 9.12 13.57 -55.38
N ALA A 234 8.37 13.49 -54.31
CA ALA A 234 7.93 12.22 -53.76
C ALA A 234 6.42 12.14 -53.77
N LYS A 235 5.83 10.95 -53.95
CA LYS A 235 4.38 10.71 -53.87
C LYS A 235 4.11 9.39 -53.17
N LEU A 236 2.93 9.31 -52.56
CA LEU A 236 2.43 8.04 -52.01
C LEU A 236 1.78 7.24 -53.16
N ARG A 237 2.36 6.08 -53.46
CA ARG A 237 1.85 5.17 -54.54
C ARG A 237 0.87 4.15 -53.98
N LYS A 238 1.14 3.59 -52.79
CA LYS A 238 0.26 2.62 -52.11
C LYS A 238 0.02 3.08 -50.71
N LEU A 239 -1.25 3.20 -50.35
CA LEU A 239 -1.70 3.52 -49.00
C LEU A 239 -2.14 2.24 -48.25
N PRO A 240 -1.63 1.96 -47.03
CA PRO A 240 -2.04 0.82 -46.24
C PRO A 240 -3.40 1.08 -45.53
N PRO A 241 -4.10 0.04 -45.10
CA PRO A 241 -5.31 0.17 -44.23
C PRO A 241 -5.05 0.96 -42.93
N PHE A 242 -3.87 0.77 -42.33
CA PHE A 242 -3.41 1.50 -41.15
C PHE A 242 -2.13 2.26 -41.47
N LEU A 243 -2.16 3.56 -41.28
CA LEU A 243 -1.03 4.43 -41.54
C LEU A 243 -0.46 4.97 -40.23
N THR A 244 0.83 4.80 -40.05
CA THR A 244 1.55 5.22 -38.84
C THR A 244 2.46 6.38 -39.19
N PHE A 245 2.36 7.49 -38.43
CA PHE A 245 3.29 8.63 -38.49
C PHE A 245 4.13 8.67 -37.22
N SER A 246 5.44 8.74 -37.40
CA SER A 246 6.41 8.95 -36.33
C SER A 246 6.88 10.40 -36.37
N LEU A 247 6.62 11.15 -35.31
CA LEU A 247 6.96 12.57 -35.21
C LEU A 247 8.42 12.71 -34.77
N LEU A 248 9.24 13.37 -35.60
CA LEU A 248 10.67 13.59 -35.35
C LEU A 248 10.87 14.61 -34.21
N ARG A 249 10.55 14.24 -33.00
CA ARG A 249 10.73 15.08 -31.83
C ARG A 249 12.08 14.94 -31.15
N PHE A 250 12.73 13.78 -31.26
CA PHE A 250 14.05 13.57 -30.71
C PHE A 250 15.10 13.92 -31.78
N ASN A 251 15.87 14.95 -31.52
CA ASN A 251 16.85 15.52 -32.45
C ASN A 251 18.22 15.67 -31.77
N PHE A 252 19.26 15.88 -32.58
CA PHE A 252 20.59 16.19 -32.14
C PHE A 252 20.99 17.60 -32.61
N ASP A 253 21.42 18.44 -31.66
CA ASP A 253 21.98 19.76 -31.98
C ASP A 253 23.49 19.60 -32.16
N PHE A 254 23.92 19.71 -33.42
CA PHE A 254 25.34 19.54 -33.78
C PHE A 254 26.24 20.69 -33.30
N GLU A 255 25.69 21.88 -33.06
CA GLU A 255 26.46 23.02 -32.54
C GLU A 255 26.74 22.85 -31.05
N LYS A 256 25.76 22.36 -30.29
CA LYS A 256 25.86 22.13 -28.83
C LYS A 256 26.32 20.71 -28.49
N CYS A 257 26.39 19.80 -29.47
CA CYS A 257 26.66 18.39 -29.30
C CYS A 257 25.70 17.71 -28.25
N GLU A 258 24.43 18.13 -28.23
CA GLU A 258 23.43 17.65 -27.28
C GLU A 258 22.21 17.09 -27.99
N ARG A 259 21.61 16.04 -27.39
CA ARG A 259 20.28 15.57 -27.79
C ARG A 259 19.23 16.49 -27.16
N TYR A 260 18.18 16.79 -27.89
CA TYR A 260 17.05 17.54 -27.36
C TYR A 260 15.73 16.99 -27.88
N LYS A 261 14.66 17.25 -27.10
CA LYS A 261 13.30 16.96 -27.54
C LYS A 261 12.65 18.23 -28.09
N GLU A 262 12.14 18.16 -29.32
CA GLU A 262 11.34 19.22 -29.89
C GLU A 262 9.97 19.28 -29.21
N THR A 263 9.68 20.44 -28.60
CA THR A 263 8.45 20.65 -27.79
C THR A 263 7.52 21.69 -28.40
N SER A 264 7.85 22.22 -29.59
CA SER A 264 7.02 23.16 -30.31
C SER A 264 5.62 22.61 -30.62
N CYS A 265 4.68 23.51 -30.83
CA CYS A 265 3.33 23.14 -31.20
C CYS A 265 3.34 22.45 -32.58
N TYR A 266 2.67 21.30 -32.63
CA TYR A 266 2.52 20.48 -33.81
C TYR A 266 1.11 19.93 -33.86
N THR A 267 0.29 20.51 -34.76
CA THR A 267 -1.11 20.12 -34.88
C THR A 267 -1.28 18.89 -35.78
N PHE A 268 -2.25 18.08 -35.50
CA PHE A 268 -2.66 16.95 -36.33
C PHE A 268 -4.17 16.77 -36.29
N PRO A 269 -4.82 16.50 -37.43
CA PRO A 269 -6.28 16.39 -37.49
C PRO A 269 -6.77 15.01 -37.05
N ILE A 270 -8.01 14.95 -36.56
CA ILE A 270 -8.70 13.66 -36.29
C ILE A 270 -9.05 12.94 -37.63
N ARG A 271 -9.30 13.68 -38.66
CA ARG A 271 -9.54 13.14 -40.01
C ARG A 271 -8.63 13.81 -41.00
N VAL A 272 -7.91 13.04 -41.82
CA VAL A 272 -7.01 13.52 -42.86
C VAL A 272 -7.36 12.95 -44.22
N ASN A 273 -7.34 13.80 -45.24
CA ASN A 273 -7.47 13.39 -46.64
C ASN A 273 -6.06 13.34 -47.27
N LEU A 274 -5.62 12.16 -47.64
CA LEU A 274 -4.29 11.93 -48.20
C LEU A 274 -4.22 12.08 -49.73
N ARG A 275 -5.35 12.34 -50.40
CA ARG A 275 -5.42 12.49 -51.87
C ARG A 275 -4.40 13.44 -52.47
N PRO A 276 -4.14 14.66 -51.91
CA PRO A 276 -3.15 15.57 -52.44
C PRO A 276 -1.72 15.03 -52.49
N PHE A 277 -1.43 14.06 -51.64
CA PHE A 277 -0.08 13.49 -51.41
C PHE A 277 0.16 12.20 -52.24
N CYS A 278 -0.88 11.71 -52.94
CA CYS A 278 -0.83 10.48 -53.68
C CYS A 278 -0.47 10.70 -55.15
N GLU A 279 0.13 9.69 -55.76
CA GLU A 279 0.44 9.68 -57.19
C GLU A 279 -0.83 9.49 -58.03
N GLN A 280 -1.71 8.57 -57.67
CA GLN A 280 -3.01 8.31 -58.29
C GLN A 280 -4.11 8.99 -57.50
N THR A 281 -4.93 9.79 -58.17
CA THR A 281 -6.00 10.58 -57.52
C THR A 281 -7.39 10.30 -58.11
N GLU A 282 -7.54 9.24 -58.92
CA GLU A 282 -8.76 8.92 -59.65
C GLU A 282 -9.79 8.10 -58.86
N MET A 283 -9.40 7.53 -57.69
CA MET A 283 -10.32 6.80 -56.82
C MET A 283 -11.24 7.76 -56.07
N ASP A 284 -12.31 7.21 -55.48
CA ASP A 284 -13.24 7.97 -54.64
C ASP A 284 -12.51 8.57 -53.43
N ASP A 285 -12.97 9.75 -53.01
CA ASP A 285 -12.38 10.44 -51.83
C ASP A 285 -12.32 9.58 -50.58
N SER A 286 -13.27 8.65 -50.41
CA SER A 286 -13.34 7.73 -49.30
C SER A 286 -12.12 6.80 -49.18
N GLU A 287 -11.42 6.51 -50.31
CA GLU A 287 -10.19 5.69 -50.35
C GLU A 287 -8.99 6.41 -49.74
N TYR A 288 -9.03 7.72 -49.69
CA TYR A 288 -7.94 8.58 -49.19
C TYR A 288 -8.23 9.14 -47.80
N MET A 289 -9.45 8.89 -47.27
CA MET A 289 -9.85 9.38 -45.94
C MET A 289 -9.38 8.47 -44.84
N TYR A 290 -8.67 9.05 -43.86
CA TYR A 290 -8.19 8.36 -42.69
C TYR A 290 -8.68 9.04 -41.40
N GLU A 291 -8.91 8.25 -40.37
CA GLU A 291 -9.33 8.70 -39.04
C GLU A 291 -8.27 8.29 -37.99
N LEU A 292 -7.89 9.24 -37.14
CA LEU A 292 -7.02 9.02 -36.02
C LEU A 292 -7.70 8.10 -35.02
N PHE A 293 -7.01 7.03 -34.54
CA PHE A 293 -7.55 6.14 -33.55
C PHE A 293 -6.59 5.89 -32.39
N SER A 294 -5.28 6.16 -32.55
CA SER A 294 -4.31 6.03 -31.46
C SER A 294 -3.24 7.11 -31.53
N VAL A 295 -2.88 7.67 -30.38
CA VAL A 295 -1.81 8.66 -30.20
C VAL A 295 -0.91 8.19 -29.07
N ILE A 296 0.30 7.75 -29.39
CA ILE A 296 1.31 7.47 -28.37
C ILE A 296 1.98 8.78 -27.98
N ILE A 297 2.00 9.05 -26.70
CA ILE A 297 2.45 10.29 -26.07
C ILE A 297 3.73 9.99 -25.29
N HIS A 298 4.70 10.88 -25.39
CA HIS A 298 5.91 10.85 -24.58
C HIS A 298 5.94 12.05 -23.64
N LYS A 299 6.11 11.80 -22.35
CA LYS A 299 6.26 12.78 -21.27
C LYS A 299 7.68 12.77 -20.75
N GLY A 300 8.41 13.88 -20.89
CA GLY A 300 9.77 13.99 -20.41
C GLY A 300 10.72 14.59 -21.41
N GLY A 301 12.03 14.40 -21.20
CA GLY A 301 13.12 14.90 -22.05
C GLY A 301 13.66 13.83 -22.99
N CYS A 302 14.84 14.11 -23.57
CA CYS A 302 15.49 13.20 -24.51
C CYS A 302 16.30 12.07 -23.87
N TYR A 303 16.52 12.12 -22.56
CA TYR A 303 17.29 11.11 -21.81
C TYR A 303 16.43 10.14 -20.99
N GLY A 304 15.12 10.27 -21.06
CA GLY A 304 14.18 9.42 -20.39
C GLY A 304 12.84 10.09 -20.23
N GLY A 305 11.84 9.34 -19.84
CA GLY A 305 10.50 9.83 -19.69
C GLY A 305 9.50 8.71 -19.47
N HIS A 306 8.28 8.97 -19.85
CA HIS A 306 7.18 8.03 -19.70
C HIS A 306 6.30 8.04 -20.95
N TYR A 307 5.92 6.88 -21.43
CA TYR A 307 4.97 6.72 -22.53
C TYR A 307 3.61 6.33 -22.00
N HIS A 308 2.56 6.87 -22.60
CA HIS A 308 1.18 6.44 -22.46
C HIS A 308 0.45 6.67 -23.78
N VAL A 309 -0.79 6.21 -23.89
CA VAL A 309 -1.48 6.24 -25.18
C VAL A 309 -2.93 6.66 -25.05
N TYR A 310 -3.39 7.55 -25.94
CA TYR A 310 -4.79 7.85 -26.15
C TYR A 310 -5.32 7.00 -27.28
N ILE A 311 -6.36 6.21 -27.02
CA ILE A 311 -6.92 5.27 -27.97
C ILE A 311 -8.43 5.47 -28.10
N ARG A 312 -8.90 5.45 -29.34
CA ARG A 312 -10.31 5.36 -29.67
C ARG A 312 -10.74 3.88 -29.69
N ASP A 313 -11.63 3.51 -28.82
CA ASP A 313 -12.21 2.17 -28.75
C ASP A 313 -13.29 2.03 -29.86
N VAL A 314 -12.87 1.48 -30.99
CA VAL A 314 -13.72 1.35 -32.19
C VAL A 314 -14.82 0.30 -32.01
N ASP A 315 -14.57 -0.75 -31.21
CA ASP A 315 -15.50 -1.82 -30.91
C ASP A 315 -16.36 -1.55 -29.66
N GLU A 316 -16.20 -0.39 -29.02
CA GLU A 316 -16.99 0.03 -27.85
C GLU A 316 -16.93 -1.00 -26.71
N LEU A 317 -15.76 -1.56 -26.45
CA LEU A 317 -15.53 -2.59 -25.40
C LEU A 317 -15.55 -2.02 -23.99
N GLY A 318 -15.13 -0.77 -23.85
CA GLY A 318 -15.03 -0.07 -22.59
C GLY A 318 -16.25 0.79 -22.25
N ASN A 319 -16.49 1.00 -20.97
CA ASN A 319 -17.49 1.93 -20.48
C ASN A 319 -16.95 3.35 -20.53
N TRP A 320 -17.47 4.14 -21.46
CA TRP A 320 -17.08 5.54 -21.63
C TRP A 320 -17.96 6.51 -20.83
N GLN A 321 -18.79 6.08 -19.95
CA GLN A 321 -19.53 7.00 -19.08
C GLN A 321 -18.54 7.66 -18.12
N LEU A 322 -18.21 8.92 -18.37
CA LEU A 322 -17.76 9.81 -17.32
C LEU A 322 -18.80 9.72 -16.21
N GLN A 323 -18.39 9.61 -14.96
CA GLN A 323 -19.30 9.57 -13.82
C GLN A 323 -20.18 10.82 -13.84
N GLU A 324 -21.25 10.78 -14.64
CA GLU A 324 -22.24 11.87 -14.72
C GLU A 324 -22.97 12.04 -13.38
N GLU A 325 -22.90 11.05 -12.49
CA GLU A 325 -23.49 11.17 -11.14
C GLU A 325 -22.64 12.07 -10.22
N GLU A 326 -21.32 12.06 -10.29
CA GLU A 326 -20.51 13.06 -9.57
C GLU A 326 -20.57 14.44 -10.27
N GLN A 327 -20.71 14.50 -11.58
CA GLN A 327 -20.92 15.76 -12.28
C GLN A 327 -22.35 16.28 -12.11
N LYS A 328 -23.38 15.46 -12.06
CA LYS A 328 -24.74 15.92 -11.70
C LYS A 328 -24.83 16.35 -10.25
N LEU A 329 -24.15 15.66 -9.31
CA LEU A 329 -24.04 16.13 -7.92
C LEU A 329 -23.17 17.37 -7.77
N VAL A 330 -22.21 17.61 -8.66
CA VAL A 330 -21.40 18.82 -8.73
C VAL A 330 -22.12 19.90 -9.55
N GLU A 331 -22.84 19.56 -10.62
CA GLU A 331 -23.67 20.51 -11.42
C GLU A 331 -25.00 20.85 -10.73
N ASP A 332 -25.65 19.93 -10.01
CA ASP A 332 -26.78 20.25 -9.14
C ASP A 332 -26.37 21.03 -7.88
N LYS A 333 -25.11 20.92 -7.45
CA LYS A 333 -24.50 21.80 -6.44
C LYS A 333 -23.96 23.10 -7.04
N ALA A 334 -23.59 23.10 -8.32
CA ALA A 334 -23.08 24.28 -9.04
C ALA A 334 -24.17 25.13 -9.69
N SER A 335 -25.37 24.56 -9.98
CA SER A 335 -26.55 25.30 -10.41
C SER A 335 -27.25 26.06 -9.26
N ARG A 336 -26.78 25.83 -8.02
CA ARG A 336 -27.07 26.67 -6.87
C ARG A 336 -25.89 27.61 -6.60
N ASP A 337 -25.75 28.64 -7.41
CA ASP A 337 -24.86 29.79 -7.25
C ASP A 337 -23.34 29.53 -7.50
N PRO A 338 -22.79 29.93 -8.67
CA PRO A 338 -21.35 29.78 -8.99
C PRO A 338 -20.43 30.63 -8.13
N GLN A 339 -20.97 31.54 -7.33
CA GLN A 339 -20.20 32.38 -6.39
C GLN A 339 -19.91 31.63 -5.06
N ASN A 340 -20.76 30.71 -4.64
CA ASN A 340 -20.63 30.03 -3.35
C ASN A 340 -19.56 28.90 -3.32
N ALA A 341 -19.27 28.26 -4.44
CA ALA A 341 -18.26 27.18 -4.51
C ALA A 341 -16.82 27.69 -4.44
N LYS A 342 -16.55 28.86 -5.04
CA LYS A 342 -15.24 29.54 -4.90
C LYS A 342 -15.05 30.22 -3.54
N GLU A 343 -16.16 30.62 -2.88
CA GLU A 343 -16.11 31.17 -1.52
C GLU A 343 -15.82 30.11 -0.46
N MET A 344 -16.31 28.88 -0.58
CA MET A 344 -16.04 27.81 0.39
C MET A 344 -14.60 27.27 0.37
N GLU A 345 -13.85 27.46 -0.72
CA GLU A 345 -12.41 27.14 -0.78
C GLU A 345 -11.51 28.30 -0.30
N ASN A 346 -12.08 29.46 -0.09
CA ASN A 346 -11.33 30.62 0.39
C ASN A 346 -10.92 30.41 1.85
N PRO A 347 -9.59 30.39 2.18
CA PRO A 347 -9.12 30.18 3.54
C PRO A 347 -9.65 31.18 4.56
N LEU A 348 -10.03 32.38 4.10
CA LEU A 348 -10.58 33.45 4.92
C LEU A 348 -12.00 33.12 5.39
N VAL A 349 -12.86 32.59 4.49
CA VAL A 349 -14.23 32.17 4.81
C VAL A 349 -14.21 30.96 5.74
N MET A 350 -13.32 30.00 5.50
CA MET A 350 -13.18 28.83 6.35
C MET A 350 -12.74 29.15 7.77
N LEU A 351 -11.74 29.99 7.96
CA LEU A 351 -11.26 30.42 9.28
C LEU A 351 -12.29 31.25 10.01
N LYS A 352 -13.03 32.12 9.28
CA LYS A 352 -14.15 32.87 9.83
C LYS A 352 -15.28 31.97 10.31
N GLY A 353 -15.64 30.94 9.53
CA GLY A 353 -16.65 29.96 9.91
C GLY A 353 -16.27 29.19 11.18
N ILE A 354 -15.04 28.70 11.28
CA ILE A 354 -14.56 27.98 12.47
C ILE A 354 -14.61 28.86 13.72
N LEU A 355 -14.18 30.12 13.60
CA LEU A 355 -14.18 31.07 14.73
C LEU A 355 -15.58 31.59 15.10
N ALA A 356 -16.55 31.57 14.17
CA ALA A 356 -17.92 31.94 14.43
C ALA A 356 -18.73 30.88 15.19
N GLU A 357 -18.34 29.61 15.06
CA GLU A 357 -18.96 28.46 15.75
C GLU A 357 -18.43 28.26 17.19
N GLU A 358 -17.43 29.04 17.61
CA GLU A 358 -16.81 28.87 18.92
C GLU A 358 -17.55 29.67 20.02
N GLU A 359 -17.82 29.01 21.14
CA GLU A 359 -18.41 29.64 22.32
C GLU A 359 -17.48 30.67 22.98
N SER A 360 -16.18 30.45 22.87
CA SER A 360 -15.16 31.36 23.39
C SER A 360 -14.86 32.49 22.40
N PRO A 361 -14.88 33.80 22.83
CA PRO A 361 -14.64 34.91 21.93
C PRO A 361 -13.25 34.94 21.27
N GLN A 362 -12.30 34.23 21.84
CA GLN A 362 -10.92 34.07 21.31
C GLN A 362 -10.37 32.71 21.66
N ILE A 363 -9.72 32.02 20.69
CA ILE A 363 -9.07 30.73 20.87
C ILE A 363 -7.58 30.80 20.57
N PRO A 364 -6.75 29.93 21.18
CA PRO A 364 -5.31 29.82 20.86
C PRO A 364 -5.06 29.42 19.40
N LEU A 365 -4.00 29.97 18.80
CA LEU A 365 -3.62 29.70 17.40
C LEU A 365 -3.37 28.21 17.12
N HIS A 366 -2.85 27.44 18.07
CA HIS A 366 -2.66 25.99 17.91
C HIS A 366 -4.01 25.25 17.86
N GLN A 367 -4.98 25.68 18.67
CA GLN A 367 -6.32 25.12 18.68
C GLN A 367 -7.07 25.45 17.38
N LEU A 368 -6.90 26.64 16.82
CA LEU A 368 -7.46 26.99 15.51
C LEU A 368 -6.88 26.10 14.39
N ARG A 369 -5.58 25.75 14.44
CA ARG A 369 -4.97 24.80 13.49
C ARG A 369 -5.53 23.39 13.64
N GLN A 370 -5.73 22.95 14.86
CA GLN A 370 -6.30 21.64 15.17
C GLN A 370 -7.74 21.53 14.67
N LYS A 371 -8.58 22.54 14.95
CA LYS A 371 -9.98 22.61 14.50
C LYS A 371 -10.11 22.72 12.98
N LEU A 372 -9.18 23.38 12.31
CA LEU A 372 -9.12 23.41 10.85
C LEU A 372 -8.89 22.00 10.28
N LEU A 373 -8.04 21.21 10.94
CA LEU A 373 -7.79 19.83 10.55
C LEU A 373 -9.00 18.91 10.87
N GLU A 374 -9.57 19.02 12.06
CA GLU A 374 -10.71 18.21 12.52
C GLU A 374 -11.99 18.47 11.73
N LYS A 375 -12.39 19.74 11.61
CA LYS A 375 -13.67 20.13 10.98
C LYS A 375 -13.64 20.13 9.45
N LYS A 376 -12.50 20.35 8.81
CA LYS A 376 -12.37 20.51 7.35
C LYS A 376 -11.37 19.54 6.70
N GLY A 377 -10.72 18.67 7.46
CA GLY A 377 -9.73 17.71 6.94
C GLY A 377 -8.45 18.36 6.35
N VAL A 378 -8.24 19.68 6.58
CA VAL A 378 -7.23 20.47 5.88
C VAL A 378 -6.17 20.98 6.84
N SER A 379 -4.90 20.60 6.58
CA SER A 379 -3.75 21.19 7.28
C SER A 379 -3.31 22.47 6.58
N TRP A 380 -3.25 23.61 7.36
CA TRP A 380 -2.78 24.90 6.85
C TRP A 380 -1.42 24.81 6.17
N ASN A 381 -0.47 24.10 6.81
CA ASN A 381 0.90 23.98 6.31
C ASN A 381 1.00 23.18 5.01
N LYS A 382 0.12 22.20 4.78
CA LYS A 382 0.10 21.40 3.54
C LYS A 382 -0.60 22.12 2.40
N LYS A 383 -1.76 22.75 2.64
CA LYS A 383 -2.61 23.32 1.57
C LYS A 383 -2.35 24.80 1.29
N TYR A 384 -2.21 25.65 2.32
CA TYR A 384 -2.24 27.11 2.17
C TYR A 384 -0.91 27.83 2.38
N ARG A 385 0.08 27.21 3.05
CA ARG A 385 1.35 27.87 3.38
C ARG A 385 2.13 28.36 2.16
N LYS A 386 2.08 27.65 1.03
CA LYS A 386 2.77 28.05 -0.21
C LYS A 386 2.21 29.35 -0.81
N GLN A 387 0.89 29.54 -0.72
CA GLN A 387 0.19 30.67 -1.36
C GLN A 387 -0.02 31.86 -0.40
N HIS A 388 -0.26 31.57 0.89
CA HIS A 388 -0.68 32.57 1.87
C HIS A 388 0.29 32.75 3.04
N GLY A 389 1.42 32.05 3.06
CA GLY A 389 2.39 32.09 4.14
C GLY A 389 1.96 31.38 5.42
N VAL A 390 2.60 31.68 6.55
CA VAL A 390 2.23 31.08 7.85
C VAL A 390 0.89 31.62 8.34
N LEU A 391 0.07 30.78 8.98
CA LEU A 391 -1.28 31.12 9.45
C LEU A 391 -1.34 32.42 10.25
N ARG A 392 -0.39 32.65 11.18
CA ARG A 392 -0.32 33.88 11.99
C ARG A 392 -0.23 35.12 11.11
N LYS A 393 0.67 35.14 10.12
CA LYS A 393 0.87 36.27 9.22
C LYS A 393 -0.35 36.51 8.33
N PHE A 394 -1.01 35.42 7.88
CA PHE A 394 -2.26 35.52 7.15
C PHE A 394 -3.38 36.19 7.96
N LEU A 395 -3.57 35.79 9.21
CA LEU A 395 -4.59 36.39 10.10
C LEU A 395 -4.26 37.84 10.42
N GLN A 396 -2.98 38.21 10.65
CA GLN A 396 -2.51 39.59 10.88
C GLN A 396 -2.71 40.49 9.66
N ASN A 397 -2.65 39.94 8.45
CA ASN A 397 -2.91 40.66 7.20
C ASN A 397 -4.40 40.98 6.98
N HIS A 398 -5.30 40.45 7.82
CA HIS A 398 -6.74 40.68 7.75
C HIS A 398 -7.30 41.28 9.06
N PRO A 399 -6.76 42.44 9.53
CA PRO A 399 -7.12 43.04 10.81
C PRO A 399 -8.54 43.56 10.85
N GLN A 400 -9.21 43.67 9.72
CA GLN A 400 -10.62 44.05 9.61
C GLN A 400 -11.57 42.91 10.05
N ILE A 401 -11.12 41.64 10.03
CA ILE A 401 -11.94 40.47 10.36
C ILE A 401 -11.50 39.83 11.68
N PHE A 402 -10.20 39.67 11.87
CA PHE A 402 -9.63 38.98 13.02
C PHE A 402 -9.04 39.95 14.04
N GLN A 403 -9.17 39.57 15.30
CA GLN A 403 -8.61 40.35 16.43
C GLN A 403 -7.76 39.39 17.27
N PHE A 404 -6.52 39.83 17.54
CA PHE A 404 -5.60 39.11 18.43
C PHE A 404 -5.73 39.62 19.86
N SER A 405 -5.48 38.76 20.84
CA SER A 405 -5.28 39.14 22.23
C SER A 405 -4.02 39.99 22.40
N PRO A 406 -3.87 40.74 23.50
CA PRO A 406 -2.70 41.59 23.74
C PRO A 406 -1.38 40.82 23.77
N ASP A 407 -1.39 39.55 24.14
CA ASP A 407 -0.25 38.60 24.13
C ASP A 407 -0.03 37.93 22.78
N GLU A 408 -0.85 38.27 21.76
CA GLU A 408 -0.82 37.72 20.38
C GLU A 408 -0.92 36.19 20.23
N ASN A 409 -1.29 35.47 21.28
CA ASN A 409 -1.39 34.02 21.27
C ASN A 409 -2.78 33.49 20.99
N LYS A 410 -3.83 34.32 21.12
CA LYS A 410 -5.22 33.99 20.85
C LYS A 410 -5.78 34.87 19.74
N VAL A 411 -6.72 34.34 18.98
CA VAL A 411 -7.40 35.02 17.87
C VAL A 411 -8.90 34.79 17.92
N GLY A 412 -9.67 35.82 17.61
CA GLY A 412 -11.12 35.80 17.52
C GLY A 412 -11.63 36.70 16.40
N LEU A 413 -12.95 36.74 16.21
CA LEU A 413 -13.60 37.59 15.23
C LEU A 413 -13.92 38.99 15.87
N LYS A 414 -13.82 40.04 15.08
CA LYS A 414 -14.32 41.38 15.47
C LYS A 414 -15.85 41.36 15.52
N GLU A 415 -16.45 42.15 16.38
CA GLU A 415 -17.91 42.16 16.70
C GLU A 415 -18.83 42.27 15.46
N LYS A 416 -18.41 42.96 14.42
CA LYS A 416 -19.18 43.10 13.16
C LYS A 416 -19.37 41.78 12.39
N HIS A 417 -18.66 40.69 12.74
CA HIS A 417 -18.66 39.42 12.05
C HIS A 417 -19.14 38.21 12.91
N LYS A 418 -19.72 38.49 14.08
CA LYS A 418 -20.19 37.53 15.08
C LYS A 418 -21.63 37.01 14.87
N ARG A 419 -22.36 37.40 13.81
CA ARG A 419 -23.75 36.94 13.62
C ARG A 419 -23.80 35.53 13.04
N PRO A 420 -24.59 34.64 13.66
CA PRO A 420 -24.83 33.31 13.13
C PRO A 420 -25.80 33.39 11.93
N PHE A 421 -25.62 32.52 10.95
CA PHE A 421 -26.62 32.23 9.92
C PHE A 421 -27.81 31.55 10.58
N GLN A 422 -28.90 32.30 10.75
CA GLN A 422 -30.22 31.71 11.03
C GLN A 422 -30.91 31.47 9.69
N SER A 423 -31.34 30.23 9.51
CA SER A 423 -32.25 29.79 8.45
C SER A 423 -33.64 30.32 8.79
N ASP A 424 -34.15 31.31 8.07
CA ASP A 424 -35.56 31.64 8.10
C ASP A 424 -36.28 31.02 6.92
N SER A 425 -37.12 30.07 7.26
CA SER A 425 -38.24 29.58 6.46
C SER A 425 -39.47 30.36 6.88
N GLU A 426 -40.20 30.93 5.92
CA GLU A 426 -41.60 31.29 5.83
C GLU A 426 -41.76 32.54 4.94
N GLY A 427 -42.41 32.51 3.77
CA GLY A 427 -43.75 32.27 3.44
C GLY A 427 -44.45 33.58 3.06
N GLN A 428 -45.07 33.62 1.88
CA GLN A 428 -46.00 34.62 1.30
C GLN A 428 -45.40 35.38 0.10
N GLY A 429 -45.88 35.27 -1.17
CA GLY A 429 -47.23 35.17 -1.61
C GLY A 429 -47.48 36.35 -2.56
N LEU A 430 -47.91 36.05 -3.84
CA LEU A 430 -48.68 36.92 -4.75
C LEU A 430 -47.90 37.91 -5.67
N GLN A 431 -47.90 37.69 -6.95
CA GLN A 431 -48.73 38.17 -8.05
C GLN A 431 -47.94 38.23 -9.38
N SER A 432 -48.46 37.52 -10.37
CA SER A 432 -48.30 37.77 -11.80
C SER A 432 -49.38 38.85 -12.24
N PRO A 433 -49.51 39.28 -13.47
CA PRO A 433 -48.83 39.23 -14.76
C PRO A 433 -48.64 40.64 -15.41
N PRO A 434 -48.48 40.90 -16.72
CA PRO A 434 -49.15 40.33 -17.87
C PRO A 434 -48.32 40.06 -19.15
N GLN A 435 -49.01 39.34 -20.02
CA GLN A 435 -48.71 38.97 -21.40
C GLN A 435 -48.59 40.12 -22.40
N GLU A 436 -48.00 39.83 -23.55
CA GLU A 436 -48.40 40.13 -24.98
C GLU A 436 -47.11 40.19 -25.85
N ASN A 437 -46.94 39.74 -27.08
CA ASN A 437 -47.79 39.17 -28.11
C ASN A 437 -46.88 38.50 -29.19
N ASP A 438 -47.45 37.52 -29.84
CA ASP A 438 -47.12 36.90 -31.08
C ASP A 438 -46.39 37.68 -32.18
N VAL A 439 -45.50 36.98 -32.95
CA VAL A 439 -45.54 36.94 -34.43
C VAL A 439 -45.01 35.62 -34.95
N HIS A 440 -45.87 34.86 -35.62
CA HIS A 440 -45.61 33.71 -36.45
C HIS A 440 -44.71 34.00 -37.67
N TRP A 441 -43.72 33.07 -37.93
CA TRP A 441 -43.35 32.73 -39.31
C TRP A 441 -43.12 31.22 -39.41
N HIS A 442 -43.90 30.57 -40.25
CA HIS A 442 -43.73 29.19 -40.69
C HIS A 442 -42.46 29.07 -41.55
N SER A 443 -41.62 28.04 -41.25
CA SER A 443 -40.71 27.48 -42.23
C SER A 443 -40.61 25.97 -42.04
N GLU A 444 -40.62 25.30 -43.15
CA GLU A 444 -40.87 23.90 -43.44
C GLU A 444 -39.97 22.93 -42.65
N LYS A 445 -40.60 21.81 -42.26
CA LYS A 445 -39.96 20.66 -41.63
C LYS A 445 -38.96 19.98 -42.59
N ALA A 446 -37.65 20.13 -42.34
CA ALA A 446 -36.68 19.16 -42.82
C ALA A 446 -36.75 17.87 -41.94
N PRO A 447 -36.53 16.67 -42.53
CA PRO A 447 -36.60 15.43 -41.78
C PRO A 447 -35.51 15.39 -40.67
N PRO A 448 -35.79 14.70 -39.54
CA PRO A 448 -34.88 14.67 -38.45
C PRO A 448 -33.58 13.94 -38.87
N ARG A 449 -32.50 14.70 -39.01
CA ARG A 449 -31.15 14.12 -39.01
C ARG A 449 -30.97 13.47 -37.67
N LEU A 450 -30.86 12.15 -37.66
CA LEU A 450 -30.30 11.38 -36.55
C LEU A 450 -28.95 12.02 -36.23
N LYS A 451 -28.90 12.83 -35.19
CA LYS A 451 -27.63 13.27 -34.59
C LYS A 451 -26.94 12.00 -34.15
N ASP A 452 -25.86 11.66 -34.84
CA ASP A 452 -24.92 10.63 -34.41
C ASP A 452 -24.32 11.10 -33.08
N SER A 453 -24.97 10.70 -31.98
CA SER A 453 -24.64 11.15 -30.61
C SER A 453 -23.36 10.48 -30.10
N SER A 454 -22.72 9.63 -30.92
CA SER A 454 -21.50 8.92 -30.55
C SER A 454 -20.20 9.58 -31.04
N ALA A 455 -20.30 10.63 -31.90
CA ALA A 455 -19.12 11.33 -32.40
C ALA A 455 -18.31 11.96 -31.24
N GLY A 456 -17.04 11.58 -31.13
CA GLY A 456 -16.13 12.08 -30.09
C GLY A 456 -16.17 11.33 -28.76
N ARG A 457 -16.87 10.21 -28.68
CA ARG A 457 -16.92 9.29 -27.53
C ARG A 457 -15.97 8.12 -27.73
N HIS A 458 -15.77 7.33 -26.64
CA HIS A 458 -14.95 6.11 -26.63
C HIS A 458 -13.45 6.34 -26.82
N TRP A 459 -12.93 7.50 -26.39
CA TRP A 459 -11.51 7.71 -26.22
C TRP A 459 -11.09 7.42 -24.78
N PHE A 460 -9.97 6.70 -24.63
CA PHE A 460 -9.38 6.35 -23.34
C PHE A 460 -7.90 6.74 -23.29
N ASP A 461 -7.45 7.18 -22.11
CA ASP A 461 -6.04 7.25 -21.75
C ASP A 461 -5.65 5.93 -21.08
N LEU A 462 -4.79 5.16 -21.74
CA LEU A 462 -4.24 3.93 -21.23
C LEU A 462 -2.80 4.22 -20.79
N ASN A 463 -2.62 4.31 -19.48
CA ASN A 463 -1.38 4.68 -18.84
C ASN A 463 -0.93 3.56 -17.92
N ASP A 464 -0.17 2.62 -18.49
CA ASP A 464 0.22 1.37 -17.82
C ASP A 464 -1.01 0.63 -17.23
N SER A 465 -1.07 0.46 -15.92
CA SER A 465 -2.17 -0.23 -15.23
C SER A 465 -3.45 0.61 -15.09
N LYS A 466 -3.42 1.90 -15.44
CA LYS A 466 -4.57 2.80 -15.30
C LYS A 466 -5.22 3.05 -16.65
N VAL A 467 -6.53 2.94 -16.68
CA VAL A 467 -7.34 3.24 -17.87
C VAL A 467 -8.43 4.25 -17.51
N GLN A 468 -8.47 5.37 -18.23
CA GLN A 468 -9.43 6.44 -17.94
C GLN A 468 -10.11 6.92 -19.22
N PRO A 469 -11.43 7.15 -19.23
CA PRO A 469 -12.10 7.78 -20.36
C PRO A 469 -11.68 9.24 -20.48
N ILE A 470 -11.47 9.69 -21.70
CA ILE A 470 -11.12 11.08 -22.05
C ILE A 470 -12.07 11.63 -23.10
N LYS A 471 -12.07 12.94 -23.26
CA LYS A 471 -12.80 13.61 -24.33
C LYS A 471 -11.87 13.81 -25.55
N GLU A 472 -12.40 13.74 -26.75
CA GLU A 472 -11.63 13.94 -27.99
C GLU A 472 -10.84 15.27 -27.98
N LYS A 473 -11.40 16.34 -27.42
CA LYS A 473 -10.71 17.62 -27.23
C LYS A 473 -9.45 17.56 -26.35
N ASP A 474 -9.31 16.51 -25.53
CA ASP A 474 -8.13 16.35 -24.69
C ASP A 474 -6.89 15.98 -25.50
N ILE A 475 -7.08 15.50 -26.76
CA ILE A 475 -6.02 15.21 -27.72
C ILE A 475 -5.25 16.48 -28.08
N GLU A 476 -5.91 17.63 -28.14
CA GLU A 476 -5.27 18.92 -28.45
C GLU A 476 -4.21 19.31 -27.40
N LYS A 477 -4.31 18.81 -26.19
CA LYS A 477 -3.29 19.01 -25.12
C LYS A 477 -1.94 18.39 -25.50
N GLN A 478 -1.95 17.43 -26.44
CA GLN A 478 -0.77 16.69 -26.86
C GLN A 478 -0.03 17.33 -28.05
N PHE A 479 -0.49 18.47 -28.53
CA PHE A 479 0.14 19.17 -29.63
C PHE A 479 1.50 19.77 -29.26
N GLN A 480 1.73 20.13 -27.99
CA GLN A 480 2.94 20.82 -27.57
C GLN A 480 3.41 20.48 -26.16
N GLY A 481 4.64 20.83 -25.83
CA GLY A 481 5.20 20.78 -24.51
C GLY A 481 5.99 19.51 -24.20
N LYS A 482 6.37 19.36 -22.92
CA LYS A 482 7.15 18.20 -22.44
C LYS A 482 6.37 16.89 -22.50
N GLU A 483 5.04 16.97 -22.44
CA GLU A 483 4.12 15.86 -22.67
C GLU A 483 3.43 16.14 -24.02
N SER A 484 3.74 15.35 -25.02
CA SER A 484 3.30 15.61 -26.41
C SER A 484 3.27 14.34 -27.23
N ALA A 485 2.42 14.33 -28.26
CA ALA A 485 2.32 13.23 -29.21
C ALA A 485 3.67 12.91 -29.84
N TYR A 486 3.93 11.61 -29.99
CA TYR A 486 5.17 11.05 -30.56
C TYR A 486 4.89 10.13 -31.77
N MET A 487 3.86 9.27 -31.69
CA MET A 487 3.40 8.48 -32.83
C MET A 487 1.89 8.63 -32.99
N LEU A 488 1.44 8.72 -34.23
CA LEU A 488 0.05 8.85 -34.65
C LEU A 488 -0.35 7.64 -35.49
N PHE A 489 -1.46 7.01 -35.15
CA PHE A 489 -2.00 5.87 -35.87
C PHE A 489 -3.36 6.21 -36.45
N TYR A 490 -3.44 6.17 -37.78
CA TYR A 490 -4.63 6.42 -38.54
C TYR A 490 -5.14 5.14 -39.18
N ARG A 491 -6.46 4.96 -39.22
CA ARG A 491 -7.13 3.88 -39.93
C ARG A 491 -7.97 4.42 -41.11
N LYS A 492 -8.06 3.66 -42.21
CA LYS A 492 -8.92 4.00 -43.31
C LYS A 492 -10.36 4.14 -42.86
N SER A 493 -11.04 5.24 -43.23
CA SER A 493 -12.44 5.49 -42.81
C SER A 493 -13.44 4.45 -43.34
N GLN A 494 -13.10 3.76 -44.43
CA GLN A 494 -13.92 2.68 -45.00
C GLN A 494 -13.95 1.39 -44.19
N LEU A 495 -13.00 1.19 -43.29
CA LEU A 495 -12.96 -0.01 -42.45
C LEU A 495 -14.12 0.00 -41.46
N LYS A 496 -15.23 -0.69 -41.82
CA LYS A 496 -16.39 -0.82 -40.97
C LYS A 496 -16.30 -2.05 -40.09
N ARG A 497 -16.69 -1.90 -38.84
CA ARG A 497 -16.79 -3.03 -37.90
C ARG A 497 -18.19 -3.64 -37.96
N PRO A 498 -18.32 -4.97 -37.95
CA PRO A 498 -19.62 -5.63 -37.92
C PRO A 498 -20.33 -5.33 -36.58
N PRO A 499 -21.68 -5.27 -36.57
CA PRO A 499 -22.43 -4.97 -35.35
C PRO A 499 -22.18 -5.94 -34.21
N GLU A 500 -21.87 -7.19 -34.51
CA GLU A 500 -21.62 -8.27 -33.54
C GLU A 500 -20.32 -8.09 -32.76
N ALA A 501 -19.40 -7.25 -33.28
CA ALA A 501 -18.14 -6.92 -32.61
C ALA A 501 -18.32 -5.84 -31.54
N ARG A 502 -19.36 -5.00 -31.65
CA ARG A 502 -19.58 -3.89 -30.72
C ARG A 502 -19.95 -4.37 -29.33
N GLY A 503 -19.24 -3.92 -28.33
CA GLY A 503 -19.42 -4.30 -26.93
C GLY A 503 -19.18 -5.80 -26.65
N ASN A 504 -18.59 -6.53 -27.59
CA ASN A 504 -18.37 -7.97 -27.47
C ASN A 504 -16.88 -8.30 -27.40
N PRO A 505 -16.30 -8.40 -26.21
CA PRO A 505 -14.88 -8.74 -26.03
C PRO A 505 -14.56 -10.17 -26.46
N ARG A 506 -15.54 -11.07 -26.61
CA ARG A 506 -15.36 -12.44 -27.05
C ARG A 506 -15.35 -12.61 -28.57
N TYR A 507 -15.62 -11.54 -29.32
CA TYR A 507 -15.71 -11.60 -30.79
C TYR A 507 -14.40 -12.06 -31.42
N GLN A 508 -14.48 -13.15 -32.23
CA GLN A 508 -13.35 -13.79 -32.93
C GLN A 508 -12.25 -14.39 -32.08
N ILE A 509 -12.44 -14.53 -30.77
CA ILE A 509 -11.45 -15.25 -29.93
C ILE A 509 -11.63 -16.76 -30.10
N PRO A 510 -10.54 -17.53 -30.34
CA PRO A 510 -10.60 -18.98 -30.44
C PRO A 510 -11.15 -19.67 -29.19
N GLU A 511 -11.90 -20.75 -29.36
CA GLU A 511 -12.59 -21.45 -28.26
C GLU A 511 -11.63 -21.95 -27.17
N HIS A 512 -10.43 -22.41 -27.53
CA HIS A 512 -9.44 -22.84 -26.56
C HIS A 512 -8.98 -21.71 -25.63
N LEU A 513 -8.83 -20.48 -26.15
CA LEU A 513 -8.48 -19.30 -25.34
C LEU A 513 -9.68 -18.84 -24.50
N LEU A 514 -10.92 -18.95 -25.01
CA LEU A 514 -12.11 -18.66 -24.22
C LEU A 514 -12.18 -19.58 -23.00
N ASN A 515 -11.95 -20.89 -23.18
CA ASN A 515 -11.97 -21.87 -22.10
C ASN A 515 -10.82 -21.63 -21.10
N GLU A 516 -9.60 -21.30 -21.59
CA GLU A 516 -8.46 -20.95 -20.74
C GLU A 516 -8.77 -19.72 -19.88
N MET A 517 -9.34 -18.67 -20.45
CA MET A 517 -9.65 -17.44 -19.74
C MET A 517 -10.83 -17.60 -18.76
N ASP A 518 -11.84 -18.37 -19.11
CA ASP A 518 -12.96 -18.67 -18.21
C ASP A 518 -12.50 -19.48 -16.99
N ALA A 519 -11.63 -20.46 -17.18
CA ALA A 519 -11.01 -21.20 -16.07
C ALA A 519 -10.14 -20.29 -15.19
N ALA A 520 -9.33 -19.42 -15.79
CA ALA A 520 -8.51 -18.46 -15.06
C ALA A 520 -9.36 -17.45 -14.26
N ASN A 521 -10.48 -16.98 -14.81
CA ASN A 521 -11.42 -16.11 -14.08
C ASN A 521 -12.05 -16.83 -12.87
N ALA A 522 -12.45 -18.08 -13.03
CA ALA A 522 -12.99 -18.86 -11.91
C ALA A 522 -11.96 -19.04 -10.79
N GLU A 523 -10.70 -19.27 -11.11
CA GLU A 523 -9.62 -19.37 -10.14
C GLU A 523 -9.32 -18.01 -9.47
N LEU A 524 -9.32 -16.92 -10.22
CA LEU A 524 -9.15 -15.57 -9.67
C LEU A 524 -10.26 -15.23 -8.66
N GLN A 525 -11.51 -15.55 -8.97
CA GLN A 525 -12.64 -15.32 -8.07
C GLN A 525 -12.50 -16.15 -6.80
N LYS A 526 -12.11 -17.43 -6.92
CA LYS A 526 -11.84 -18.27 -5.76
C LYS A 526 -10.75 -17.68 -4.86
N LYS A 527 -9.61 -17.27 -5.43
CA LYS A 527 -8.51 -16.64 -4.69
C LYS A 527 -8.92 -15.32 -4.02
N ARG A 528 -9.79 -14.53 -4.66
CA ARG A 528 -10.33 -13.29 -4.06
C ARG A 528 -11.20 -13.59 -2.85
N VAL A 529 -12.10 -14.57 -2.95
CA VAL A 529 -12.95 -14.99 -1.83
C VAL A 529 -12.11 -15.52 -0.67
N GLU A 530 -11.11 -16.35 -0.94
CA GLU A 530 -10.18 -16.88 0.06
C GLU A 530 -9.39 -15.73 0.74
N CYS A 531 -8.90 -14.78 -0.04
CA CYS A 531 -8.17 -13.61 0.45
C CYS A 531 -9.08 -12.69 1.28
N ASP A 532 -10.31 -12.43 0.82
CA ASP A 532 -11.29 -11.64 1.55
C ASP A 532 -11.64 -12.29 2.89
N SER A 533 -11.87 -13.61 2.88
CA SER A 533 -12.12 -14.39 4.10
C SER A 533 -10.92 -14.35 5.05
N ALA A 534 -9.69 -14.49 4.54
CA ALA A 534 -8.48 -14.43 5.35
C ALA A 534 -8.20 -13.03 5.92
N ASN A 535 -8.53 -11.97 5.17
CA ASN A 535 -8.33 -10.58 5.62
C ASN A 535 -9.37 -10.10 6.62
N ASN A 536 -10.57 -10.66 6.56
CA ASN A 536 -11.69 -10.28 7.44
C ASN A 536 -11.95 -11.28 8.56
N GLY A 537 -11.37 -12.48 8.52
CA GLY A 537 -11.41 -13.43 9.63
C GLY A 537 -10.63 -12.92 10.83
N ILE A 538 -11.22 -13.01 12.02
CA ILE A 538 -10.57 -12.81 13.30
C ILE A 538 -10.69 -14.08 14.14
N ASP A 539 -9.62 -14.43 14.81
CA ASP A 539 -9.58 -15.56 15.74
C ASP A 539 -9.92 -15.03 17.13
N LEU A 540 -10.93 -15.58 17.76
CA LEU A 540 -11.36 -15.25 19.12
C LEU A 540 -11.08 -16.41 20.05
N HIS A 541 -10.55 -16.13 21.23
CA HIS A 541 -10.31 -17.12 22.28
C HIS A 541 -11.50 -17.13 23.22
N LEU A 542 -12.32 -18.19 23.17
CA LEU A 542 -13.50 -18.36 23.99
C LEU A 542 -13.16 -19.11 25.28
N HIS A 543 -13.45 -18.47 26.40
CA HIS A 543 -13.30 -19.00 27.74
C HIS A 543 -14.67 -19.37 28.32
N LEU A 544 -14.93 -20.65 28.56
CA LEU A 544 -16.24 -21.12 29.04
C LEU A 544 -16.29 -21.12 30.55
N SER A 545 -17.31 -20.52 31.16
CA SER A 545 -17.46 -20.45 32.63
C SER A 545 -17.42 -21.80 33.32
N SER A 546 -17.85 -22.88 32.68
CA SER A 546 -17.76 -24.25 33.17
C SER A 546 -16.33 -24.77 33.39
N CYS A 547 -15.36 -24.17 32.69
CA CYS A 547 -13.94 -24.55 32.77
C CYS A 547 -13.13 -23.66 33.73
N TYR A 548 -13.79 -22.76 34.49
CA TYR A 548 -13.13 -21.77 35.35
C TYR A 548 -13.69 -21.77 36.77
N THR A 549 -12.83 -21.45 37.74
CA THR A 549 -13.23 -21.12 39.11
C THR A 549 -12.81 -19.69 39.43
N PHE A 550 -13.62 -18.98 40.22
CA PHE A 550 -13.26 -17.64 40.69
C PHE A 550 -12.65 -17.75 42.08
N HIS A 551 -11.38 -17.37 42.22
CA HIS A 551 -10.68 -17.40 43.50
C HIS A 551 -9.78 -16.16 43.62
N ASN A 552 -9.74 -15.55 44.80
CA ASN A 552 -8.89 -14.39 45.12
C ASN A 552 -9.00 -13.23 44.13
N GLY A 553 -10.17 -12.97 43.56
CA GLY A 553 -10.40 -11.84 42.65
C GLY A 553 -10.10 -12.09 41.17
N ALA A 554 -9.64 -13.30 40.82
CA ALA A 554 -9.34 -13.70 39.46
C ALA A 554 -10.01 -15.03 39.09
N LEU A 555 -10.20 -15.27 37.80
CA LEU A 555 -10.66 -16.51 37.22
C LEU A 555 -9.46 -17.39 36.88
N HIS A 556 -9.51 -18.63 37.36
CA HIS A 556 -8.49 -19.64 37.13
C HIS A 556 -9.05 -20.83 36.38
N PRO A 557 -8.35 -21.34 35.37
CA PRO A 557 -8.81 -22.52 34.64
C PRO A 557 -8.73 -23.78 35.53
N LEU A 558 -9.73 -24.66 35.40
CA LEU A 558 -9.78 -25.96 36.08
C LEU A 558 -8.80 -26.97 35.49
N LEU A 559 -8.49 -26.82 34.20
CA LEU A 559 -7.55 -27.61 33.42
C LEU A 559 -6.35 -26.75 33.03
N SER A 560 -5.46 -27.26 32.20
CA SER A 560 -4.39 -26.43 31.65
C SER A 560 -4.98 -25.25 30.82
N TRP A 561 -4.27 -24.12 30.74
CA TRP A 561 -4.73 -22.94 30.01
C TRP A 561 -5.14 -23.28 28.57
N LYS A 562 -4.37 -24.12 27.87
CA LYS A 562 -4.64 -24.57 26.50
C LYS A 562 -5.91 -25.42 26.35
N GLU A 563 -6.28 -26.17 27.38
CA GLU A 563 -7.48 -27.05 27.38
C GLU A 563 -8.74 -26.29 27.78
N SER A 564 -8.60 -25.10 28.38
CA SER A 564 -9.70 -24.27 28.86
C SER A 564 -10.13 -23.20 27.87
N VAL A 565 -9.46 -23.09 26.73
CA VAL A 565 -9.73 -22.09 25.68
C VAL A 565 -10.17 -22.79 24.41
N VAL A 566 -11.20 -22.26 23.77
CA VAL A 566 -11.70 -22.75 22.48
C VAL A 566 -11.55 -21.62 21.46
N ASP A 567 -10.83 -21.89 20.37
CA ASP A 567 -10.64 -20.93 19.31
C ASP A 567 -11.85 -20.92 18.36
N LEU A 568 -12.32 -19.71 18.02
CA LEU A 568 -13.40 -19.48 17.07
C LEU A 568 -12.98 -18.45 16.04
N THR A 569 -12.90 -18.86 14.78
CA THR A 569 -12.67 -17.93 13.66
C THR A 569 -14.00 -17.40 13.13
N ILE A 570 -14.16 -16.07 13.08
CA ILE A 570 -15.38 -15.42 12.62
C ILE A 570 -15.03 -14.16 11.78
N ASP A 571 -15.86 -13.82 10.78
CA ASP A 571 -15.68 -12.59 10.00
C ASP A 571 -16.02 -11.37 10.86
N ARG A 572 -15.09 -10.39 10.94
CA ARG A 572 -15.25 -9.14 11.72
C ARG A 572 -16.45 -8.28 11.31
N ARG A 573 -16.94 -8.45 10.09
CA ARG A 573 -18.12 -7.75 9.56
C ARG A 573 -19.44 -8.32 10.07
N LYS A 574 -19.43 -9.54 10.64
CA LYS A 574 -20.61 -10.13 11.28
C LYS A 574 -20.98 -9.41 12.56
N THR A 575 -22.21 -9.57 12.99
CA THR A 575 -22.74 -8.91 14.17
C THR A 575 -22.42 -9.68 15.46
N LEU A 576 -22.58 -9.00 16.60
CA LEU A 576 -22.47 -9.66 17.91
C LEU A 576 -23.54 -10.78 18.08
N GLY A 577 -24.72 -10.60 17.49
CA GLY A 577 -25.76 -11.62 17.46
C GLY A 577 -25.31 -12.87 16.70
N ASP A 578 -24.61 -12.71 15.57
CA ASP A 578 -24.03 -13.82 14.80
C ASP A 578 -22.96 -14.55 15.62
N LEU A 579 -22.10 -13.81 16.35
CA LEU A 579 -21.12 -14.40 17.26
C LEU A 579 -21.80 -15.21 18.37
N ARG A 580 -22.84 -14.63 19.02
CA ARG A 580 -23.60 -15.30 20.07
C ARG A 580 -24.24 -16.57 19.55
N GLN A 581 -24.80 -16.54 18.34
CA GLN A 581 -25.38 -17.72 17.69
C GLN A 581 -24.31 -18.78 17.36
N ALA A 582 -23.13 -18.37 16.87
CA ALA A 582 -22.04 -19.29 16.57
C ALA A 582 -21.53 -19.99 17.85
N VAL A 583 -21.37 -19.23 18.94
CA VAL A 583 -21.00 -19.77 20.26
C VAL A 583 -22.09 -20.73 20.77
N PHE A 584 -23.37 -20.38 20.63
CA PHE A 584 -24.47 -21.26 21.05
C PHE A 584 -24.53 -22.56 20.24
N GLN A 585 -24.27 -22.50 18.93
CA GLN A 585 -24.23 -23.72 18.09
C GLN A 585 -23.03 -24.62 18.43
N MET A 586 -21.92 -24.03 18.85
CA MET A 586 -20.71 -24.78 19.24
C MET A 586 -20.88 -25.47 20.59
N LEU A 587 -21.69 -24.87 21.50
CA LEU A 587 -21.99 -25.40 22.80
C LEU A 587 -23.29 -26.24 22.70
N GLU A 588 -23.17 -27.53 22.53
CA GLU A 588 -24.31 -28.47 22.35
C GLU A 588 -25.37 -28.40 23.47
N SER A 589 -25.02 -27.87 24.65
CA SER A 589 -25.92 -27.69 25.79
C SER A 589 -25.57 -26.46 26.60
N TRP A 590 -26.28 -25.37 26.42
CA TRP A 590 -26.22 -24.17 27.27
C TRP A 590 -27.61 -23.91 27.89
N GLU A 591 -27.69 -23.85 29.21
CA GLU A 591 -28.93 -23.51 29.90
C GLU A 591 -28.89 -22.12 30.50
N GLY A 592 -29.89 -21.31 30.22
CA GLY A 592 -30.06 -19.96 30.73
C GLY A 592 -29.50 -18.83 29.83
N ASP A 593 -29.36 -17.65 30.43
CA ASP A 593 -28.88 -16.46 29.71
C ASP A 593 -27.39 -16.62 29.37
N MET A 594 -27.03 -16.32 28.08
CA MET A 594 -25.65 -16.30 27.63
C MET A 594 -25.15 -14.85 27.51
N VAL A 595 -24.15 -14.51 28.31
CA VAL A 595 -23.48 -13.22 28.30
C VAL A 595 -22.04 -13.40 27.81
N LEU A 596 -21.64 -12.60 26.83
CA LEU A 596 -20.26 -12.52 26.33
C LEU A 596 -19.59 -11.31 26.99
N SER A 597 -18.40 -11.50 27.52
CA SER A 597 -17.64 -10.43 28.17
C SER A 597 -16.21 -10.41 27.65
N ILE A 598 -15.67 -9.21 27.43
CA ILE A 598 -14.24 -9.05 27.12
C ILE A 598 -13.44 -9.48 28.34
N ALA A 599 -12.53 -10.39 28.15
CA ALA A 599 -11.61 -10.87 29.15
C ALA A 599 -10.16 -10.47 28.81
N LYS A 600 -9.31 -10.44 29.82
CA LYS A 600 -7.86 -10.29 29.60
C LYS A 600 -7.11 -11.20 30.57
N PRO A 601 -6.13 -11.96 30.07
CA PRO A 601 -5.23 -12.71 30.92
C PRO A 601 -4.28 -11.74 31.63
N LEU A 602 -4.30 -11.76 32.96
CA LEU A 602 -3.40 -11.01 33.82
C LEU A 602 -2.49 -11.99 34.57
N PRO A 603 -1.36 -11.55 35.15
CA PRO A 603 -0.50 -12.42 35.93
C PRO A 603 -1.21 -13.12 37.08
N ALA A 604 -2.27 -12.50 37.61
CA ALA A 604 -3.09 -13.07 38.69
C ALA A 604 -4.14 -14.07 38.22
N GLY A 605 -4.43 -14.16 36.93
CA GLY A 605 -5.49 -14.96 36.31
C GLY A 605 -6.33 -14.16 35.34
N LEU A 606 -7.39 -14.75 34.79
CA LEU A 606 -8.26 -14.09 33.83
C LEU A 606 -9.19 -13.10 34.57
N HIS A 607 -9.32 -11.87 33.99
CA HIS A 607 -10.22 -10.83 34.50
C HIS A 607 -11.21 -10.38 33.45
N LEU A 608 -12.45 -10.06 33.86
CA LEU A 608 -13.54 -9.64 33.00
C LEU A 608 -13.70 -8.12 33.05
N TYR A 609 -13.83 -7.48 31.86
CA TYR A 609 -13.92 -6.02 31.76
C TYR A 609 -15.33 -5.56 31.43
N GLN A 610 -15.76 -5.77 30.22
CA GLN A 610 -17.01 -5.25 29.67
C GLN A 610 -17.88 -6.39 29.15
N MET A 611 -19.17 -6.34 29.53
CA MET A 611 -20.18 -7.16 28.88
C MET A 611 -20.47 -6.60 27.49
N LEU A 612 -20.58 -7.48 26.50
CA LEU A 612 -20.88 -7.12 25.13
C LEU A 612 -22.40 -7.08 24.93
N ASP A 613 -22.93 -5.91 24.56
CA ASP A 613 -24.34 -5.64 24.27
C ASP A 613 -24.50 -5.05 22.87
N GLY A 614 -25.71 -5.16 22.30
CA GLY A 614 -26.04 -4.64 20.96
C GLY A 614 -25.81 -5.67 19.86
N ASP A 615 -26.70 -6.66 19.80
CA ASP A 615 -26.59 -7.80 18.87
C ASP A 615 -26.60 -7.40 17.39
N GLU A 616 -27.06 -6.20 17.04
CA GLU A 616 -27.03 -5.60 15.72
C GLU A 616 -25.69 -4.96 15.33
N LEU A 617 -24.79 -4.73 16.29
CA LEU A 617 -23.48 -4.10 16.03
C LEU A 617 -22.50 -5.12 15.46
N THR A 618 -21.70 -4.68 14.49
CA THR A 618 -20.63 -5.52 13.92
C THR A 618 -19.47 -5.71 14.89
N LEU A 619 -18.77 -6.83 14.79
CA LEU A 619 -17.64 -7.14 15.66
C LEU A 619 -16.52 -6.09 15.55
N ASP A 620 -16.28 -5.57 14.34
CA ASP A 620 -15.36 -4.43 14.11
C ASP A 620 -15.90 -3.14 14.76
N GLY A 621 -17.20 -2.89 14.67
CA GLY A 621 -17.86 -1.72 15.27
C GLY A 621 -17.79 -1.68 16.80
N ILE A 622 -17.79 -2.83 17.48
CA ILE A 622 -17.58 -2.93 18.93
C ILE A 622 -16.11 -3.05 19.33
N GLY A 623 -15.19 -3.04 18.35
CA GLY A 623 -13.73 -3.01 18.58
C GLY A 623 -13.12 -4.36 18.94
N LEU A 624 -13.73 -5.49 18.57
CA LEU A 624 -13.12 -6.80 18.72
C LEU A 624 -11.98 -6.99 17.73
N ALA A 625 -10.79 -7.20 18.25
CA ALA A 625 -9.59 -7.43 17.49
C ALA A 625 -9.28 -8.92 17.34
N ASP A 626 -8.42 -9.26 16.39
CA ASP A 626 -7.83 -10.58 16.25
C ASP A 626 -7.10 -11.01 17.54
N GLY A 627 -7.33 -12.22 18.01
CA GLY A 627 -6.80 -12.73 19.28
C GLY A 627 -7.48 -12.20 20.54
N ALA A 628 -8.70 -11.66 20.45
CA ALA A 628 -9.42 -11.18 21.62
C ALA A 628 -9.95 -12.33 22.48
N ASP A 629 -9.77 -12.20 23.80
CA ASP A 629 -10.30 -13.14 24.79
C ASP A 629 -11.75 -12.78 25.15
N ILE A 630 -12.66 -13.73 24.99
CA ILE A 630 -14.09 -13.59 25.27
C ILE A 630 -14.50 -14.62 26.30
N PHE A 631 -15.09 -14.19 27.41
CA PHE A 631 -15.61 -15.06 28.43
C PHE A 631 -17.12 -15.28 28.25
N VAL A 632 -17.52 -16.54 28.21
CA VAL A 632 -18.92 -16.99 28.04
C VAL A 632 -19.48 -17.45 29.38
N TRP A 633 -20.52 -16.77 29.93
CA TRP A 633 -21.05 -17.00 31.24
C TRP A 633 -22.49 -16.51 31.39
N ASN A 634 -23.06 -16.58 32.62
CA ASN A 634 -24.43 -16.14 32.91
C ASN A 634 -24.53 -14.65 33.32
N GLY A 635 -23.40 -13.89 33.26
CA GLY A 635 -23.37 -12.48 33.65
C GLY A 635 -23.39 -12.17 35.15
N LYS A 636 -23.39 -13.19 36.02
CA LYS A 636 -23.56 -13.01 37.48
C LYS A 636 -22.49 -13.71 38.31
N GLU A 637 -22.25 -15.02 38.08
CA GLU A 637 -21.41 -15.84 38.92
C GLU A 637 -20.67 -16.93 38.13
N VAL A 638 -19.56 -17.39 38.65
CA VAL A 638 -18.79 -18.53 38.14
C VAL A 638 -18.54 -19.49 39.33
N GLY A 639 -18.93 -20.75 39.17
CA GLY A 639 -18.81 -21.75 40.27
C GLY A 639 -19.54 -21.34 41.56
N GLY A 640 -20.68 -20.66 41.48
CA GLY A 640 -21.46 -20.19 42.65
C GLY A 640 -20.87 -18.93 43.33
N THR A 641 -19.79 -18.35 42.80
CA THR A 641 -19.15 -17.14 43.35
C THR A 641 -19.42 -15.94 42.44
N LYS A 642 -19.90 -14.84 43.01
CA LYS A 642 -20.14 -13.57 42.26
C LYS A 642 -18.82 -13.00 41.73
N VAL A 643 -18.78 -12.73 40.45
CA VAL A 643 -17.62 -12.12 39.76
C VAL A 643 -17.83 -10.63 39.60
N MET A 644 -16.81 -9.87 40.02
CA MET A 644 -16.78 -8.41 39.78
C MET A 644 -16.03 -8.10 38.51
N THR A 645 -16.58 -7.24 37.67
CA THR A 645 -16.05 -6.88 36.33
C THR A 645 -15.56 -5.42 36.29
N GLY A 646 -14.70 -5.11 35.33
CA GLY A 646 -14.27 -3.74 35.06
C GLY A 646 -12.89 -3.39 35.62
N PRO A 647 -12.33 -2.24 35.21
CA PRO A 647 -10.95 -1.83 35.50
C PRO A 647 -10.70 -1.51 37.00
N ASP A 648 -11.77 -1.31 37.78
CA ASP A 648 -11.64 -1.02 39.22
C ASP A 648 -11.53 -2.29 40.09
N HIS A 649 -11.72 -3.46 39.46
CA HIS A 649 -11.67 -4.75 40.16
C HIS A 649 -10.58 -5.67 39.66
N GLU A 650 -9.62 -5.13 38.86
CA GLU A 650 -8.47 -5.88 38.36
C GLU A 650 -7.73 -6.57 39.50
N PRO A 651 -7.41 -7.87 39.38
CA PRO A 651 -6.59 -8.57 40.34
C PRO A 651 -5.12 -8.14 40.20
N VAL A 652 -4.47 -7.97 41.34
CA VAL A 652 -3.06 -7.59 41.46
C VAL A 652 -2.32 -8.67 42.20
N VAL A 653 -1.21 -9.15 41.66
CA VAL A 653 -0.29 -10.06 42.34
C VAL A 653 0.64 -9.26 43.23
N VAL A 654 0.64 -9.56 44.51
CA VAL A 654 1.50 -8.94 45.50
C VAL A 654 2.48 -9.98 46.04
N ASN A 655 3.78 -9.71 45.95
CA ASN A 655 4.81 -10.55 46.55
C ASN A 655 4.98 -10.18 48.01
N VAL A 656 4.71 -11.12 48.89
CA VAL A 656 4.80 -10.93 50.32
C VAL A 656 6.08 -11.53 50.84
N LEU A 657 6.91 -10.71 51.50
CA LEU A 657 8.16 -11.08 52.11
C LEU A 657 7.96 -11.12 53.61
N ARG A 658 8.37 -12.20 54.28
CA ARG A 658 8.40 -12.36 55.74
C ARG A 658 9.80 -12.71 56.20
N LEU A 659 10.27 -12.12 57.33
CA LEU A 659 11.50 -12.52 57.96
C LEU A 659 11.29 -13.88 58.65
N ALA A 660 12.16 -14.84 58.34
CA ALA A 660 12.20 -16.14 59.03
C ALA A 660 13.39 -16.18 59.98
N GLU A 661 13.17 -16.52 61.23
CA GLU A 661 14.26 -16.78 62.16
C GLU A 661 14.84 -18.18 61.89
N TYR A 662 16.17 -18.24 61.78
CA TYR A 662 16.89 -19.49 61.64
C TYR A 662 17.16 -20.06 63.01
N ASN A 663 16.61 -21.22 63.31
CA ASN A 663 16.99 -22.02 64.47
C ASN A 663 18.34 -22.71 64.17
N GLU A 664 19.33 -22.40 65.01
CA GLU A 664 20.64 -23.05 65.18
C GLU A 664 21.73 -22.78 64.10
N GLY A 665 22.55 -21.81 64.36
CA GLY A 665 24.00 -21.82 64.04
C GLY A 665 24.42 -21.02 62.79
N GLY A 666 23.60 -20.36 62.03
CA GLY A 666 24.03 -19.54 60.86
C GLY A 666 23.62 -18.08 61.02
N LYS A 667 24.58 -17.16 60.89
CA LYS A 667 24.34 -15.72 60.78
C LYS A 667 23.79 -15.40 59.38
N GLY A 668 22.46 -15.43 59.21
CA GLY A 668 21.84 -14.93 57.99
C GLY A 668 20.31 -14.83 58.17
N GLN A 669 19.78 -13.62 57.98
CA GLN A 669 18.32 -13.42 57.90
C GLN A 669 17.85 -13.97 56.56
N HIS A 670 16.87 -14.89 56.58
CA HIS A 670 16.29 -15.46 55.37
C HIS A 670 14.87 -14.93 55.22
N PHE A 671 14.47 -14.51 53.99
CA PHE A 671 13.12 -14.09 53.69
C PHE A 671 12.33 -15.28 53.13
N MET A 672 11.13 -15.51 53.68
CA MET A 672 10.14 -16.37 53.07
C MET A 672 9.29 -15.51 52.11
N GLU A 673 9.20 -15.92 50.86
CA GLU A 673 8.42 -15.26 49.83
C GLU A 673 7.13 -16.04 49.58
N SER A 674 6.01 -15.35 49.47
CA SER A 674 4.72 -15.91 49.05
C SER A 674 4.00 -14.93 48.15
N GLN A 675 3.25 -15.42 47.15
CA GLN A 675 2.44 -14.62 46.26
C GLN A 675 0.99 -14.63 46.68
N HIS A 676 0.36 -13.46 46.71
CA HIS A 676 -1.04 -13.29 47.04
C HIS A 676 -1.70 -12.41 45.99
N VAL A 677 -2.95 -12.72 45.68
CA VAL A 677 -3.75 -11.96 44.72
C VAL A 677 -4.83 -11.19 45.48
N PHE A 678 -4.94 -9.87 45.16
CA PHE A 678 -5.97 -9.00 45.68
C PHE A 678 -6.62 -8.21 44.58
N SER A 679 -7.91 -7.90 44.67
CA SER A 679 -8.54 -6.94 43.76
C SER A 679 -8.02 -5.52 44.01
N CYS A 680 -7.84 -4.75 42.96
CA CYS A 680 -7.54 -3.30 43.04
C CYS A 680 -8.48 -2.54 44.00
N SER A 681 -9.72 -2.97 44.14
CA SER A 681 -10.72 -2.36 45.02
C SER A 681 -10.62 -2.82 46.48
N THR A 682 -9.76 -3.82 46.75
CA THR A 682 -9.58 -4.32 48.16
C THR A 682 -9.03 -3.21 49.04
N LYS A 683 -9.67 -3.00 50.21
CA LYS A 683 -9.17 -2.04 51.21
C LYS A 683 -7.90 -2.59 51.86
N LEU A 684 -6.96 -1.69 52.17
CA LEU A 684 -5.73 -2.10 52.87
C LEU A 684 -5.97 -2.71 54.24
N ALA A 685 -7.05 -2.34 54.91
CA ALA A 685 -7.47 -3.00 56.18
C ALA A 685 -7.78 -4.50 56.00
N ASP A 686 -8.40 -4.86 54.86
CA ASP A 686 -8.74 -6.26 54.58
C ASP A 686 -7.49 -7.01 54.09
N LEU A 687 -6.62 -6.38 53.30
CA LEU A 687 -5.31 -6.91 52.91
C LEU A 687 -4.46 -7.15 54.18
N HIS A 688 -4.42 -6.19 55.11
CA HIS A 688 -3.68 -6.32 56.36
C HIS A 688 -4.19 -7.49 57.20
N ARG A 689 -5.53 -7.62 57.34
CA ARG A 689 -6.16 -8.74 58.07
C ARG A 689 -5.86 -10.09 57.41
N ALA A 690 -5.82 -10.16 56.12
CA ALA A 690 -5.52 -11.38 55.38
C ALA A 690 -4.05 -11.79 55.51
N LEU A 691 -3.12 -10.83 55.48
CA LEU A 691 -1.68 -11.10 55.48
C LEU A 691 -1.01 -11.09 56.86
N ALA A 692 -1.52 -10.32 57.81
CA ALA A 692 -0.99 -10.20 59.17
C ALA A 692 -2.08 -10.37 60.24
N PRO A 693 -2.76 -11.54 60.32
CA PRO A 693 -3.86 -11.78 61.26
C PRO A 693 -3.46 -11.68 62.73
N SER A 694 -2.17 -11.91 63.06
CA SER A 694 -1.62 -11.84 64.42
C SER A 694 -1.14 -10.43 64.81
N GLY A 695 -1.36 -9.40 63.99
CA GLY A 695 -1.01 -8.02 64.28
C GLY A 695 0.44 -7.63 63.96
N GLY A 696 0.86 -7.74 62.70
CA GLY A 696 2.15 -7.28 62.21
C GLY A 696 2.06 -5.91 61.52
N ILE A 697 3.22 -5.31 61.18
CA ILE A 697 3.35 -4.10 60.37
C ILE A 697 3.60 -4.47 58.91
N ILE A 698 2.90 -3.81 57.99
CA ILE A 698 3.08 -4.00 56.56
C ILE A 698 3.82 -2.76 56.00
N LEU A 699 4.85 -3.02 55.20
CA LEU A 699 5.61 -2.00 54.49
C LEU A 699 5.53 -2.22 53.01
N LYS A 700 5.37 -1.15 52.21
CA LYS A 700 5.47 -1.17 50.73
C LYS A 700 6.87 -0.75 50.31
N ASN A 701 7.27 -1.27 49.15
CA ASN A 701 8.50 -0.82 48.49
C ASN A 701 8.19 0.44 47.69
N THR A 702 8.88 1.56 47.95
CA THR A 702 8.69 2.86 47.27
C THR A 702 9.67 3.09 46.11
N SER A 703 10.58 2.16 45.88
CA SER A 703 11.55 2.27 44.78
C SER A 703 10.89 1.99 43.43
N GLY A 704 10.72 3.01 42.60
CA GLY A 704 10.43 2.82 41.19
C GLY A 704 11.64 2.24 40.44
N PRO A 705 11.48 1.79 39.22
CA PRO A 705 12.52 1.09 38.44
C PRO A 705 13.81 1.88 38.20
N GLU A 706 13.88 3.15 38.55
CA GLU A 706 15.01 4.05 38.28
C GLU A 706 15.76 4.57 39.52
N ARG A 707 15.41 4.11 40.74
CA ARG A 707 16.08 4.60 41.98
C ARG A 707 16.95 3.53 42.63
N GLU A 708 18.22 3.85 42.84
CA GLU A 708 19.25 2.97 43.40
C GLU A 708 19.10 2.60 44.89
N ALA A 709 18.18 3.27 45.62
CA ALA A 709 17.95 2.98 47.07
C ALA A 709 16.52 2.45 47.25
N LYS A 710 16.41 1.26 47.84
CA LYS A 710 15.13 0.62 48.18
C LYS A 710 14.65 1.07 49.54
N ASN A 711 13.71 2.00 49.54
CA ASN A 711 13.08 2.46 50.77
C ASN A 711 11.75 1.72 50.99
N TRP A 712 11.59 1.16 52.18
CA TRP A 712 10.37 0.58 52.65
C TRP A 712 9.60 1.59 53.46
N GLU A 713 8.32 1.83 53.14
CA GLU A 713 7.45 2.78 53.77
C GLU A 713 6.31 2.05 54.50
N VAL A 714 6.08 2.42 55.76
CA VAL A 714 5.06 1.81 56.58
C VAL A 714 3.67 2.31 56.18
N PHE A 715 2.71 1.43 56.03
CA PHE A 715 1.28 1.83 55.94
C PHE A 715 0.78 2.36 57.31
N LEU A 716 0.42 3.63 57.34
CA LEU A 716 -0.11 4.29 58.53
C LEU A 716 -1.63 4.02 58.65
N GLY A 717 -2.20 4.26 59.85
CA GLY A 717 -3.61 3.97 60.18
C GLY A 717 -4.64 4.65 59.24
N GLU A 718 -4.28 5.78 58.65
CA GLU A 718 -5.14 6.43 57.65
C GLU A 718 -5.13 5.71 56.29
N ASP A 719 -4.04 5.10 55.91
CA ASP A 719 -3.90 4.35 54.68
C ASP A 719 -4.78 3.08 54.69
N LEU A 720 -5.11 2.54 55.88
CA LEU A 720 -5.94 1.35 55.99
C LEU A 720 -7.37 1.55 55.38
N LYS A 721 -7.82 2.76 55.21
CA LYS A 721 -9.11 3.09 54.55
C LYS A 721 -8.99 3.13 53.01
N ALA A 722 -7.79 3.26 52.51
CA ALA A 722 -7.49 3.34 51.08
C ALA A 722 -7.59 1.96 50.40
N THR A 723 -7.66 1.93 49.08
CA THR A 723 -7.68 0.70 48.29
C THR A 723 -6.27 0.34 47.77
N VAL A 724 -6.04 -0.91 47.41
CA VAL A 724 -4.82 -1.39 46.77
C VAL A 724 -4.40 -0.48 45.63
N LYS A 725 -5.35 -0.07 44.75
CA LYS A 725 -5.12 0.85 43.62
C LYS A 725 -4.69 2.25 44.07
N SER A 726 -5.36 2.80 45.09
CA SER A 726 -5.12 4.20 45.49
C SER A 726 -3.76 4.41 46.18
N VAL A 727 -3.19 3.37 46.80
CA VAL A 727 -1.85 3.42 47.40
C VAL A 727 -0.72 3.04 46.43
N GLY A 728 -1.06 2.79 45.14
CA GLY A 728 -0.10 2.51 44.09
C GLY A 728 0.51 1.12 44.14
N LEU A 729 -0.15 0.14 44.73
CA LEU A 729 0.23 -1.26 44.62
C LEU A 729 -0.16 -1.75 43.23
N THR A 730 0.83 -2.06 42.43
CA THR A 730 0.68 -2.58 41.07
C THR A 730 1.12 -4.05 41.03
N ASP A 731 0.82 -4.68 39.91
CA ASP A 731 1.13 -6.09 39.70
C ASP A 731 2.62 -6.38 39.88
N GLY A 732 2.93 -7.38 40.71
CA GLY A 732 4.30 -7.74 41.08
C GLY A 732 4.97 -6.88 42.17
N CYS A 733 4.24 -5.92 42.76
CA CYS A 733 4.78 -5.18 43.92
C CYS A 733 5.16 -6.09 45.05
N SER A 734 6.25 -5.75 45.77
CA SER A 734 6.65 -6.44 46.97
C SER A 734 6.20 -5.67 48.21
N ILE A 735 5.67 -6.40 49.19
CA ILE A 735 5.37 -5.90 50.54
C ILE A 735 6.14 -6.74 51.55
N LEU A 736 6.63 -6.09 52.60
CA LEU A 736 7.32 -6.72 53.71
C LEU A 736 6.40 -6.75 54.95
N ILE A 737 6.32 -7.90 55.56
CA ILE A 737 5.59 -8.09 56.83
C ILE A 737 6.58 -8.32 57.95
N LEU A 738 6.46 -7.49 58.98
CA LEU A 738 7.20 -7.65 60.22
C LEU A 738 6.21 -8.09 61.32
N ASP A 739 6.45 -9.28 61.89
CA ASP A 739 5.60 -9.79 62.95
C ASP A 739 5.96 -9.15 64.29
N SER A 740 4.99 -9.16 65.25
CA SER A 740 5.08 -8.44 66.51
C SER A 740 6.27 -8.85 67.39
N HIS A 741 6.88 -10.00 67.14
CA HIS A 741 8.03 -10.52 67.87
C HIS A 741 9.38 -10.15 67.25
N ASP A 742 9.39 -9.49 66.09
CA ASP A 742 10.61 -9.10 65.40
C ASP A 742 11.21 -7.84 66.05
N GLN A 743 12.55 -7.80 66.22
CA GLN A 743 13.26 -6.64 66.75
C GLN A 743 13.11 -5.41 65.83
N SER A 744 12.95 -5.63 64.53
CA SER A 744 12.68 -4.58 63.53
C SER A 744 11.27 -3.98 63.70
N PHE A 745 10.29 -4.78 64.13
CA PHE A 745 8.89 -4.34 64.45
C PHE A 745 8.90 -3.34 65.59
N VAL A 746 9.64 -3.62 66.66
CA VAL A 746 9.74 -2.75 67.87
C VAL A 746 10.30 -1.39 67.49
N ASN A 747 11.30 -1.33 66.63
CA ASN A 747 11.88 -0.07 66.17
C ASN A 747 10.92 0.75 65.26
N VAL A 748 10.17 0.11 64.43
CA VAL A 748 9.17 0.75 63.55
C VAL A 748 7.93 1.17 64.37
N ALA A 749 7.43 0.32 65.27
CA ALA A 749 6.27 0.61 66.14
C ALA A 749 6.58 1.73 67.15
N SER A 750 7.81 1.91 67.59
CA SER A 750 8.20 3.00 68.47
C SER A 750 8.39 4.35 67.81
N GLY A 751 8.18 4.44 66.51
CA GLY A 751 8.31 5.70 65.73
C GLY A 751 9.75 6.14 65.49
N ASN A 752 10.72 5.31 65.78
CA ASN A 752 12.14 5.62 65.59
C ASN A 752 12.67 5.44 64.15
N LEU A 753 11.85 4.78 63.26
CA LEU A 753 12.13 4.59 61.85
C LEU A 753 10.86 4.74 61.01
N THR A 754 10.81 5.77 60.21
CA THR A 754 9.72 6.03 59.25
C THR A 754 10.01 5.36 57.89
N ALA A 755 11.24 4.93 57.67
CA ALA A 755 11.66 4.25 56.44
C ALA A 755 12.69 3.17 56.77
N PHE A 756 12.52 2.02 56.20
CA PHE A 756 13.42 0.87 56.34
C PHE A 756 14.11 0.64 55.01
N THR A 757 15.48 0.61 55.00
CA THR A 757 16.26 0.40 53.81
C THR A 757 16.76 -1.05 53.77
N TYR A 758 16.26 -1.84 52.88
CA TYR A 758 16.71 -3.22 52.64
C TYR A 758 17.13 -3.39 51.20
N ASP A 759 18.29 -4.01 50.98
CA ASP A 759 18.91 -4.16 49.65
C ASP A 759 18.47 -5.47 48.96
N ILE A 760 17.14 -5.66 48.76
CA ILE A 760 16.59 -6.82 48.10
C ILE A 760 16.25 -6.50 46.66
N SER A 761 16.82 -7.28 45.74
CA SER A 761 16.46 -7.26 44.32
C SER A 761 15.67 -8.48 43.94
N TRP A 762 14.93 -8.38 42.80
CA TRP A 762 14.38 -9.54 42.13
C TRP A 762 14.77 -9.50 40.66
N LEU A 763 15.09 -10.67 40.11
CA LEU A 763 15.46 -10.87 38.71
C LEU A 763 14.40 -11.80 38.10
N GLN A 764 14.16 -11.63 36.80
CA GLN A 764 13.30 -12.54 36.04
C GLN A 764 14.19 -13.54 35.30
N VAL A 765 13.89 -14.82 35.37
CA VAL A 765 14.61 -15.84 34.61
C VAL A 765 13.62 -16.59 33.70
N LYS A 766 13.90 -16.58 32.40
CA LYS A 766 13.14 -17.26 31.37
C LYS A 766 13.88 -18.52 30.90
N ASN A 767 13.15 -19.62 30.68
CA ASN A 767 13.74 -20.86 30.21
C ASN A 767 13.95 -20.89 28.71
N PHE A 768 15.18 -21.12 28.25
CA PHE A 768 15.55 -21.35 26.85
C PHE A 768 16.23 -22.72 26.64
N CYS A 769 16.25 -23.58 27.66
CA CYS A 769 16.85 -24.91 27.58
C CYS A 769 15.96 -25.95 26.91
N ARG A 770 14.67 -25.73 26.79
CA ARG A 770 13.72 -26.64 26.14
C ARG A 770 12.87 -25.90 25.10
N THR A 771 12.80 -26.39 23.90
CA THR A 771 11.87 -25.91 22.86
C THR A 771 10.43 -26.20 23.27
N GLY A 772 9.60 -25.18 23.41
CA GLY A 772 8.20 -25.27 23.83
C GLY A 772 7.88 -24.74 25.23
N ASP A 773 8.87 -24.53 26.11
CA ASP A 773 8.74 -23.91 27.45
C ASP A 773 9.14 -22.43 27.48
N GLU A 774 9.26 -21.80 26.33
CA GLU A 774 9.75 -20.41 26.20
C GLU A 774 8.88 -19.36 26.89
N GLU A 775 7.66 -19.69 27.29
CA GLU A 775 6.75 -18.78 27.98
C GLU A 775 6.87 -18.81 29.52
N LYS A 776 7.51 -19.83 30.09
CA LYS A 776 7.67 -19.91 31.54
C LYS A 776 8.82 -19.02 32.00
N HIS A 777 8.51 -18.07 32.86
CA HIS A 777 9.47 -17.24 33.55
C HIS A 777 9.20 -17.25 35.05
N VAL A 778 10.29 -17.19 35.82
CA VAL A 778 10.23 -17.17 37.29
C VAL A 778 10.92 -15.92 37.81
N LYS A 779 10.42 -15.41 38.93
CA LYS A 779 11.05 -14.32 39.66
C LYS A 779 11.94 -14.86 40.75
N ILE A 780 13.19 -14.51 40.74
CA ILE A 780 14.19 -14.93 41.74
C ILE A 780 14.57 -13.75 42.60
N THR A 781 14.31 -13.86 43.89
CA THR A 781 14.75 -12.85 44.87
C THR A 781 16.24 -12.94 45.10
N ALA A 782 16.92 -11.83 45.02
CA ALA A 782 18.36 -11.75 45.21
C ALA A 782 18.76 -10.42 45.88
N THR A 783 19.88 -10.38 46.55
CA THR A 783 20.55 -9.14 47.01
C THR A 783 21.65 -8.79 46.03
N VAL A 784 22.20 -7.60 46.12
CA VAL A 784 23.33 -7.17 45.28
C VAL A 784 24.57 -8.04 45.44
N GLU A 785 24.71 -8.70 46.58
CA GLU A 785 25.83 -9.60 46.93
C GLU A 785 25.49 -11.09 46.60
N THR A 786 24.32 -11.39 46.07
CA THR A 786 23.97 -12.78 45.69
C THR A 786 24.76 -13.18 44.45
N VAL A 787 25.37 -14.35 44.46
CA VAL A 787 26.20 -14.85 43.35
C VAL A 787 25.30 -15.44 42.26
N MET A 788 25.71 -15.29 41.00
CA MET A 788 24.94 -15.70 39.82
C MET A 788 24.68 -17.24 39.77
N SER A 789 25.63 -18.03 40.31
CA SER A 789 25.41 -19.48 40.48
C SER A 789 24.21 -19.83 41.38
N ASP A 790 24.01 -19.09 42.48
CA ASP A 790 22.85 -19.26 43.34
C ASP A 790 21.53 -18.88 42.68
N ILE A 791 21.55 -17.79 41.89
CA ILE A 791 20.39 -17.38 41.10
C ILE A 791 20.03 -18.46 40.08
N LYS A 792 21.03 -19.04 39.40
CA LYS A 792 20.84 -20.14 38.45
C LYS A 792 20.21 -21.36 39.11
N MET A 793 20.75 -21.77 40.26
CA MET A 793 20.21 -22.93 40.99
C MET A 793 18.80 -22.71 41.50
N LYS A 794 18.47 -21.52 42.01
CA LYS A 794 17.12 -21.15 42.37
C LYS A 794 16.17 -21.19 41.19
N ALA A 795 16.61 -20.63 40.04
CA ALA A 795 15.80 -20.62 38.81
C ALA A 795 15.50 -22.03 38.29
N ILE A 796 16.47 -22.95 38.34
CA ILE A 796 16.31 -24.36 37.94
C ILE A 796 15.26 -25.05 38.81
N ARG A 797 15.31 -24.82 40.16
CA ARG A 797 14.32 -25.38 41.09
C ARG A 797 12.91 -24.82 40.88
N GLU A 798 12.79 -23.50 40.75
CA GLU A 798 11.49 -22.84 40.52
C GLU A 798 10.87 -23.21 39.18
N LEU A 799 11.70 -23.41 38.15
CA LEU A 799 11.28 -23.87 36.82
C LEU A 799 11.04 -25.39 36.78
N GLN A 800 11.26 -26.10 37.91
CA GLN A 800 11.12 -27.57 38.03
C GLN A 800 11.94 -28.34 36.97
N LEU A 801 13.16 -27.88 36.73
CA LEU A 801 14.09 -28.53 35.80
C LEU A 801 15.02 -29.50 36.57
N GLU A 802 15.62 -30.46 35.84
CA GLU A 802 16.57 -31.41 36.43
C GLU A 802 17.85 -30.69 36.92
N GLU A 803 18.29 -30.99 38.16
CA GLU A 803 19.48 -30.29 38.72
C GLU A 803 20.79 -30.56 37.93
N GLU A 804 20.84 -31.64 37.14
CA GLU A 804 21.96 -31.94 36.26
C GLU A 804 22.14 -30.86 35.15
N LEU A 805 21.06 -30.18 34.78
CA LEU A 805 21.09 -29.07 33.81
C LEU A 805 21.95 -27.90 34.30
N ALA A 806 22.22 -27.78 35.59
CA ALA A 806 23.08 -26.73 36.15
C ALA A 806 24.53 -26.80 35.63
N LYS A 807 25.01 -27.96 35.20
CA LYS A 807 26.37 -28.16 34.70
C LYS A 807 26.54 -27.66 33.24
N ASP A 808 25.47 -27.74 32.46
CA ASP A 808 25.47 -27.45 31.03
C ASP A 808 24.53 -26.30 30.68
N SER A 809 24.21 -25.41 31.60
CA SER A 809 23.44 -24.22 31.40
C SER A 809 24.11 -22.95 31.92
N CYS A 810 23.83 -21.80 31.33
CA CYS A 810 24.31 -20.51 31.77
C CYS A 810 23.20 -19.46 31.78
N LEU A 811 23.38 -18.38 32.53
CA LEU A 811 22.49 -17.23 32.56
C LEU A 811 22.99 -16.16 31.59
N ARG A 812 22.11 -15.65 30.73
CA ARG A 812 22.38 -14.57 29.76
C ARG A 812 21.39 -13.43 29.94
N PRO A 813 21.81 -12.18 30.05
CA PRO A 813 20.89 -11.06 30.04
C PRO A 813 20.14 -10.98 28.71
N VAL A 814 18.87 -10.59 28.77
CA VAL A 814 18.05 -10.36 27.58
C VAL A 814 18.01 -8.88 27.30
N GLY A 815 18.55 -8.46 26.15
CA GLY A 815 18.54 -7.05 25.72
C GLY A 815 17.16 -6.54 25.35
N GLY A 816 17.01 -5.23 25.22
CA GLY A 816 15.73 -4.55 24.92
C GLY A 816 15.07 -4.97 23.59
N SER A 817 15.83 -5.62 22.68
CA SER A 817 15.33 -6.23 21.44
C SER A 817 14.92 -7.71 21.60
N GLY A 818 14.98 -8.27 22.80
CA GLY A 818 14.76 -9.71 23.03
C GLY A 818 15.97 -10.60 22.68
N LYS A 819 17.08 -10.03 22.24
CA LYS A 819 18.32 -10.76 21.90
C LYS A 819 19.06 -11.14 23.19
N LEU A 820 19.51 -12.39 23.25
CA LEU A 820 20.38 -12.87 24.34
C LEU A 820 21.77 -12.23 24.21
N LEU A 821 22.29 -11.70 25.33
CA LEU A 821 23.63 -11.14 25.42
C LEU A 821 24.62 -12.22 25.83
N SER A 822 25.89 -11.87 26.02
CA SER A 822 26.93 -12.78 26.49
C SER A 822 26.58 -13.38 27.86
N PRO A 823 26.94 -14.64 28.13
CA PRO A 823 26.66 -15.26 29.40
C PRO A 823 27.40 -14.55 30.54
N VAL A 824 26.75 -14.43 31.69
CA VAL A 824 27.30 -13.82 32.87
C VAL A 824 28.16 -14.85 33.63
N PRO A 825 29.38 -14.51 34.09
CA PRO A 825 30.18 -15.40 34.92
C PRO A 825 29.41 -15.84 36.17
N GLU A 826 29.53 -17.12 36.51
CA GLU A 826 28.78 -17.69 37.63
C GLU A 826 29.27 -17.28 39.02
N ASP A 827 30.52 -16.85 39.11
CA ASP A 827 31.19 -16.32 40.30
C ASP A 827 30.91 -14.83 40.53
N TYR A 828 30.28 -14.13 39.57
CA TYR A 828 29.92 -12.73 39.75
C TYR A 828 28.72 -12.59 40.71
N THR A 829 28.74 -11.55 41.52
CA THR A 829 27.56 -11.06 42.25
C THR A 829 26.63 -10.30 41.31
N VAL A 830 25.35 -10.12 41.71
CA VAL A 830 24.40 -9.27 40.97
C VAL A 830 24.95 -7.88 40.66
N LYS A 831 25.71 -7.34 41.59
CA LYS A 831 26.36 -6.03 41.47
C LYS A 831 27.48 -6.02 40.42
N GLU A 832 28.36 -7.01 40.44
CA GLU A 832 29.46 -7.16 39.46
C GLU A 832 28.91 -7.48 38.05
N ALA A 833 27.79 -8.17 37.97
CA ALA A 833 27.07 -8.42 36.73
C ALA A 833 26.30 -7.19 36.21
N GLU A 834 26.33 -6.05 36.91
CA GLU A 834 25.64 -4.79 36.60
C GLU A 834 24.10 -4.98 36.36
N LEU A 835 23.52 -5.99 37.01
CA LEU A 835 22.10 -6.30 36.86
C LEU A 835 21.24 -5.40 37.75
N LYS A 836 20.15 -4.89 37.18
CA LYS A 836 19.19 -4.03 37.88
C LYS A 836 17.97 -4.84 38.30
N MET A 837 17.22 -4.32 39.27
CA MET A 837 15.92 -4.90 39.66
C MET A 837 15.01 -5.06 38.44
N GLY A 838 14.41 -6.21 38.26
CA GLY A 838 13.57 -6.52 37.09
C GLY A 838 14.34 -6.94 35.84
N SER A 839 15.67 -7.00 35.86
CA SER A 839 16.45 -7.51 34.72
C SER A 839 15.96 -8.90 34.33
N LEU A 840 15.76 -9.10 33.02
CA LEU A 840 15.38 -10.38 32.44
C LEU A 840 16.64 -11.17 32.06
N LEU A 841 16.75 -12.38 32.55
CA LEU A 841 17.80 -13.34 32.22
C LEU A 841 17.21 -14.54 31.47
N GLY A 842 17.93 -15.08 30.52
CA GLY A 842 17.64 -16.34 29.86
C GLY A 842 18.50 -17.46 30.46
N LEU A 843 17.87 -18.54 30.93
CA LEU A 843 18.56 -19.77 31.21
C LEU A 843 18.76 -20.55 29.93
N CYS A 844 19.99 -20.59 29.42
CA CYS A 844 20.34 -21.13 28.10
C CYS A 844 21.27 -22.33 28.22
N PRO A 845 21.27 -23.26 27.24
CA PRO A 845 22.29 -24.28 27.14
C PRO A 845 23.67 -23.64 26.92
N GLY A 846 24.70 -24.21 27.52
CA GLY A 846 26.08 -23.75 27.37
C GLY A 846 26.76 -23.53 28.73
N LYS A 847 28.06 -23.24 28.71
CA LYS A 847 28.85 -22.94 29.91
C LYS A 847 29.12 -21.45 30.01
N ALA A 848 28.95 -20.89 31.21
CA ALA A 848 29.36 -19.52 31.46
C ALA A 848 30.89 -19.44 31.61
N PRO A 849 31.54 -18.37 31.17
CA PRO A 849 32.94 -18.11 31.48
C PRO A 849 33.09 -17.84 32.99
N THR A 850 34.28 -18.10 33.58
CA THR A 850 34.67 -17.60 34.89
C THR A 850 35.23 -16.18 34.75
N SER A 851 35.41 -15.49 35.85
CA SER A 851 36.00 -14.13 35.88
C SER A 851 37.41 -14.00 35.26
N THR A 852 38.10 -15.13 35.03
CA THR A 852 39.44 -15.21 34.40
C THR A 852 39.36 -15.65 32.93
N GLN A 853 38.16 -15.81 32.35
CA GLN A 853 37.95 -16.31 31.00
C GLN A 853 37.24 -15.27 30.15
N LEU A 854 37.58 -15.24 28.84
CA LEU A 854 36.92 -14.40 27.84
C LEU A 854 35.93 -15.23 27.03
N PHE A 855 34.81 -14.63 26.74
CA PHE A 855 33.77 -15.19 25.84
C PHE A 855 33.88 -14.53 24.48
N LEU A 856 34.27 -15.28 23.44
CA LEU A 856 34.51 -14.78 22.09
C LEU A 856 33.47 -15.33 21.10
N TYR A 857 33.06 -14.48 20.17
CA TYR A 857 32.26 -14.86 19.02
C TYR A 857 33.11 -14.95 17.77
N PHE A 858 33.04 -16.07 17.08
CA PHE A 858 33.66 -16.25 15.76
C PHE A 858 32.60 -16.17 14.67
N LEU A 859 32.82 -15.27 13.71
CA LEU A 859 32.04 -15.17 12.50
C LEU A 859 32.75 -15.92 11.38
N VAL A 860 32.12 -16.94 10.81
CA VAL A 860 32.68 -17.73 9.73
C VAL A 860 31.99 -17.38 8.42
N GLY A 861 32.65 -16.54 7.57
CA GLY A 861 32.14 -16.17 6.25
C GLY A 861 32.46 -14.72 5.87
N SER A 862 32.21 -14.40 4.62
CA SER A 862 32.44 -13.05 4.07
C SER A 862 31.27 -12.07 4.31
N ASP A 863 30.12 -12.57 4.77
CA ASP A 863 28.94 -11.76 5.09
C ASP A 863 28.60 -11.89 6.59
N PRO A 864 28.81 -10.83 7.40
CA PRO A 864 28.55 -10.87 8.84
C PRO A 864 27.07 -11.12 9.20
N SER A 865 26.14 -10.86 8.28
CA SER A 865 24.70 -11.00 8.54
C SER A 865 24.16 -12.42 8.30
N ALA A 866 24.88 -13.26 7.58
CA ALA A 866 24.47 -14.61 7.18
C ALA A 866 25.37 -15.71 7.75
N SER A 867 26.42 -15.37 8.51
CA SER A 867 27.38 -16.35 9.03
C SER A 867 26.92 -16.96 10.34
N PRO A 868 27.05 -18.28 10.56
CA PRO A 868 26.81 -18.88 11.88
C PRO A 868 27.83 -18.36 12.88
N GLU A 869 27.34 -17.85 14.02
CA GLU A 869 28.15 -17.45 15.16
C GLU A 869 28.62 -18.70 15.89
N MET A 870 29.94 -18.89 16.05
CA MET A 870 30.52 -19.91 16.92
C MET A 870 30.99 -19.24 18.21
N GLU A 871 30.57 -19.78 19.36
CA GLU A 871 30.90 -19.27 20.70
C GLU A 871 32.05 -20.10 21.29
N ILE A 872 33.09 -19.42 21.79
CA ILE A 872 34.24 -20.09 22.42
C ILE A 872 34.62 -19.37 23.71
N VAL A 873 34.89 -20.13 24.75
CA VAL A 873 35.41 -19.64 26.02
C VAL A 873 36.94 -19.88 26.05
N VAL A 874 37.74 -18.86 26.29
CA VAL A 874 39.18 -18.93 26.32
C VAL A 874 39.73 -18.26 27.58
N GLU A 875 40.83 -18.74 28.10
CA GLU A 875 41.52 -18.08 29.21
C GLU A 875 42.02 -16.70 28.79
N GLU A 876 41.96 -15.69 29.67
CA GLU A 876 42.39 -14.33 29.34
C GLU A 876 43.88 -14.26 28.94
N THR A 877 44.68 -15.23 29.44
CA THR A 877 46.09 -15.36 29.15
C THR A 877 46.40 -16.22 27.92
N ALA A 878 45.35 -16.79 27.25
CA ALA A 878 45.56 -17.64 26.08
C ALA A 878 46.11 -16.88 24.89
N SER A 879 46.99 -17.50 24.12
CA SER A 879 47.50 -16.90 22.89
C SER A 879 46.52 -17.14 21.71
N VAL A 880 46.53 -16.24 20.73
CA VAL A 880 45.69 -16.37 19.51
C VAL A 880 45.97 -17.67 18.74
N LYS A 881 47.08 -18.33 19.08
CA LYS A 881 47.51 -19.58 18.42
C LYS A 881 46.93 -20.82 19.13
N GLU A 882 46.59 -20.70 20.42
CA GLU A 882 45.83 -21.71 21.19
C GLU A 882 44.33 -21.61 20.90
#